data_7219a74a446ce744e3292ea70c6154da
#
_entry.id   7219a74a446ce744e3292ea70c6154da
#
_cell.length_a   1.000
_cell.length_b   1.000
_cell.length_c   1.000
_cell.angle_alpha   90.00
_cell.angle_beta   90.00
_cell.angle_gamma   90.00
#
_symmetry.space_group_name_H-M   'P 1'
#
loop_
_entity.id
_entity.type
_entity.pdbx_description
1 polymer ?
#
loop_
_entity_poly.entity_id
_entity_poly.type
_entity_poly.pdbx_seq_one_letter_code
_entity_poly.pdbx_strand_id
1 'polypeptide(L)'
;MEPVRDIVAAVRRLSAAGDAFAGPLCRFAAVAAAFFALAGLPLGAAAQQRAAVAAMDMSKVRQEYGSAAAEGDDVVLHAPAVVRIALDGKAAAFHTQAAIRRTAVGADDPDIMVQPLVDGRKLLFRRDGDGKRFVGLSGGDGAIDAGSVTVTVRADGKTGFESGTIRGGEPPVGVDVDLSGARMLEIVLGTTEDGASGDMVVLASPWIDYGGEAPATADVAATGEGPRQDEAAVERLERKIAALPVWKSLPSDRTPYDWLLTPERSEAGIYRTPDGKSIVVANGMVARTLRIFPNLATTHLTNRMTGESMLRAVSGEGFITIDGRRWSVGGLAGQPERAYLKPEWIGQMQTVPDSFVVEDFEIGEIGPTLEWARNRWALNKEDATGREIVFTLRGSGVLADVTVKVHFAVYDEIPVIRKRMEVVNGSAVPLNVDSFNLEYLAFAEPESPSGGDPDTFLLPNIHIESDYNCKGSFTEKETDITEKWVEDPAYTSQRNYLMQTRCILDVSPALGPDQAVAAGETFSTFSVYEMPFDSFDRERKGLFTRRFYRAVAPWTTENPIFLHLTSSNPETVRTAVDQCAETGYEMIILSFGSGANAEDISEANTAKFRELVDYARSKGIEMGCYSLLASRWISDEVDVINPETGHRGGMTFGSSPCLCSDWGYEYFDKIRTFFERTGMRCFEHDGSYPGDVCASTSHAHHKGLADSQWNQFRKITELYHWMRAEGIYLNVPDFYFLNGSTKTSIGYRETNWSLPRDRQLMHTRQLNYDCTWERIPSSLWSFVPLVEYHGGGAAATLEPLSEHLSEYRTLMVQNYGAGVQACYRGPRLYDTPETKAAVVEVIDWYKRYREILNSDIIHLRRPDAQDWDGIMHVNPQLPQKGFVLLFNPLPEEITREIELPLYYTGLKGSVRIREQEGRSVSRRLTEACTLPVKVTIPANGYTWFVIE
;
A
#
# COMPACT_ATOMS: atom_id res chain seq x y z
N MET A 1 24.13 -5.34 -65.78
CA MET A 1 24.96 -4.60 -64.79
C MET A 1 25.37 -3.19 -65.26
N GLU A 2 25.08 -2.80 -66.46
CA GLU A 2 25.31 -1.41 -66.93
C GLU A 2 24.29 -0.36 -66.40
N PRO A 3 23.00 -0.65 -66.21
CA PRO A 3 22.06 0.38 -65.72
C PRO A 3 22.31 0.88 -64.28
N VAL A 4 23.00 0.09 -63.46
CA VAL A 4 23.28 0.47 -62.05
C VAL A 4 24.43 1.47 -61.94
N ARG A 5 25.36 1.48 -62.90
CA ARG A 5 26.47 2.43 -62.88
C ARG A 5 26.04 3.86 -63.26
N ASP A 6 25.03 4.01 -64.06
CA ASP A 6 24.54 5.32 -64.52
C ASP A 6 23.68 5.98 -63.36
N ILE A 7 22.97 5.22 -62.58
CA ILE A 7 22.21 5.73 -61.43
C ILE A 7 23.16 6.21 -60.31
N VAL A 8 24.21 5.47 -59.99
CA VAL A 8 25.23 5.87 -59.04
C VAL A 8 26.01 7.10 -59.47
N ALA A 9 26.21 7.30 -60.74
CA ALA A 9 26.85 8.50 -61.34
C ALA A 9 25.91 9.70 -61.30
N ALA A 10 24.58 9.53 -61.41
CA ALA A 10 23.58 10.60 -61.30
C ALA A 10 23.41 11.03 -59.86
N VAL A 11 23.40 10.09 -58.92
CA VAL A 11 23.30 10.39 -57.47
C VAL A 11 24.53 11.15 -56.97
N ARG A 12 25.74 10.83 -57.46
CA ARG A 12 26.97 11.57 -57.14
C ARG A 12 27.02 13.00 -57.73
N ARG A 13 26.36 13.25 -58.87
CA ARG A 13 26.26 14.61 -59.44
C ARG A 13 25.22 15.49 -58.72
N LEU A 14 24.17 14.90 -58.11
CA LEU A 14 23.16 15.60 -57.31
C LEU A 14 23.67 15.96 -55.93
N SER A 15 24.55 15.16 -55.33
CA SER A 15 25.12 15.46 -54.02
C SER A 15 26.22 16.55 -54.07
N ALA A 16 26.80 16.81 -55.19
CA ALA A 16 27.83 17.85 -55.36
C ALA A 16 27.26 19.26 -55.71
N ALA A 17 25.96 19.36 -56.00
CA ALA A 17 25.30 20.63 -56.36
C ALA A 17 24.46 21.22 -55.22
N GLY A 18 24.42 20.58 -54.04
CA GLY A 18 23.50 20.90 -52.92
C GLY A 18 24.11 21.73 -51.79
N ASP A 19 25.35 22.17 -51.86
CA ASP A 19 26.02 22.89 -50.78
C ASP A 19 25.86 24.44 -50.76
N ALA A 20 24.83 24.91 -51.42
CA ALA A 20 24.49 26.35 -51.30
C ALA A 20 22.95 26.49 -51.23
N PHE A 21 22.48 26.92 -50.09
CA PHE A 21 21.08 27.34 -49.82
C PHE A 21 20.07 26.20 -49.69
N ALA A 22 19.96 25.61 -48.49
CA ALA A 22 18.67 25.22 -47.88
C ALA A 22 18.91 24.62 -46.47
N GLY A 23 18.12 25.04 -45.48
CA GLY A 23 18.16 24.56 -44.12
C GLY A 23 17.76 23.07 -43.95
N PRO A 24 17.78 22.52 -42.72
CA PRO A 24 17.70 21.09 -42.45
C PRO A 24 16.47 20.35 -42.99
N LEU A 25 15.38 21.03 -43.28
CA LEU A 25 14.12 20.46 -43.76
C LEU A 25 14.17 19.85 -45.17
N CYS A 26 15.04 20.33 -46.07
CA CYS A 26 15.15 19.78 -47.43
C CYS A 26 16.00 18.51 -47.54
N ARG A 27 16.75 18.15 -46.52
CA ARG A 27 17.55 16.90 -46.55
C ARG A 27 16.71 15.66 -46.25
N PHE A 28 15.59 15.80 -45.59
CA PHE A 28 14.70 14.65 -45.27
C PHE A 28 13.88 14.17 -46.46
N ALA A 29 13.42 15.05 -47.31
CA ALA A 29 12.60 14.66 -48.46
C ALA A 29 13.38 13.88 -49.56
N ALA A 30 14.69 14.12 -49.67
CA ALA A 30 15.51 13.45 -50.70
C ALA A 30 15.93 12.03 -50.32
N VAL A 31 15.98 11.68 -49.05
CA VAL A 31 16.33 10.33 -48.58
C VAL A 31 15.10 9.40 -48.59
N ALA A 32 13.91 9.93 -48.32
CA ALA A 32 12.66 9.17 -48.36
C ALA A 32 12.30 8.70 -49.79
N ALA A 33 12.57 9.54 -50.80
CA ALA A 33 12.28 9.21 -52.22
C ALA A 33 13.20 8.11 -52.81
N ALA A 34 14.39 7.85 -52.23
CA ALA A 34 15.32 6.86 -52.73
C ALA A 34 15.08 5.44 -52.18
N PHE A 35 14.37 5.29 -51.06
CA PHE A 35 14.09 3.98 -50.48
C PHE A 35 12.85 3.28 -51.07
N PHE A 36 11.93 4.03 -51.71
CA PHE A 36 10.70 3.45 -52.27
C PHE A 36 10.84 2.90 -53.69
N ALA A 37 11.98 3.05 -54.33
CA ALA A 37 12.19 2.57 -55.73
C ALA A 37 12.72 1.11 -55.85
N LEU A 38 12.88 0.38 -54.74
CA LEU A 38 13.53 -0.95 -54.72
C LEU A 38 12.66 -2.12 -54.28
N ALA A 39 11.37 -1.91 -53.99
CA ALA A 39 10.44 -3.01 -53.72
C ALA A 39 9.58 -3.30 -54.97
N GLY A 40 10.13 -4.07 -55.94
CA GLY A 40 9.36 -4.61 -57.06
C GLY A 40 8.39 -5.68 -56.58
N LEU A 41 7.08 -5.41 -56.63
CA LEU A 41 5.99 -6.36 -56.39
C LEU A 41 5.20 -6.60 -57.68
N PRO A 42 4.59 -7.78 -57.89
CA PRO A 42 4.00 -8.19 -59.15
C PRO A 42 2.70 -7.43 -59.46
N LEU A 43 2.55 -7.01 -60.69
CA LEU A 43 1.33 -6.40 -61.24
C LEU A 43 0.19 -7.41 -61.27
N GLY A 44 -0.88 -7.07 -60.51
CA GLY A 44 -2.15 -7.79 -60.59
C GLY A 44 -3.13 -7.46 -59.50
N ALA A 45 -3.33 -6.18 -59.11
CA ALA A 45 -4.42 -5.75 -58.24
C ALA A 45 -4.99 -4.41 -58.74
N ALA A 46 -6.30 -4.22 -58.56
CA ALA A 46 -6.96 -2.93 -58.79
C ALA A 46 -6.17 -1.80 -58.15
N ALA A 47 -6.13 -0.64 -58.78
CA ALA A 47 -5.36 0.53 -58.29
C ALA A 47 -5.76 0.84 -56.85
N GLN A 48 -4.87 0.56 -55.87
CA GLN A 48 -5.08 0.98 -54.47
C GLN A 48 -5.06 2.50 -54.44
N GLN A 49 -6.12 3.05 -53.82
CA GLN A 49 -6.22 4.48 -53.55
C GLN A 49 -5.56 4.79 -52.19
N ARG A 50 -5.10 6.02 -52.00
CA ARG A 50 -4.54 6.48 -50.73
C ARG A 50 -5.42 7.57 -50.14
N ALA A 51 -5.78 7.40 -48.88
CA ALA A 51 -6.44 8.42 -48.07
C ALA A 51 -5.44 9.02 -47.06
N ALA A 52 -5.18 10.32 -47.16
CA ALA A 52 -4.37 11.03 -46.18
C ALA A 52 -5.24 11.27 -44.92
N VAL A 53 -4.76 10.87 -43.75
CA VAL A 53 -5.49 11.09 -42.48
C VAL A 53 -5.56 12.58 -42.18
N ALA A 54 -4.56 13.37 -42.49
CA ALA A 54 -4.59 14.83 -42.34
C ALA A 54 -5.70 15.55 -43.13
N ALA A 55 -6.25 14.90 -44.18
CA ALA A 55 -7.37 15.41 -44.94
C ALA A 55 -8.76 15.07 -44.33
N MET A 56 -8.79 14.28 -43.26
CA MET A 56 -10.02 13.88 -42.59
C MET A 56 -10.48 14.92 -41.56
N ASP A 57 -11.68 14.76 -41.07
CA ASP A 57 -12.24 15.69 -40.07
C ASP A 57 -11.60 15.50 -38.67
N MET A 58 -10.62 16.33 -38.34
CA MET A 58 -9.90 16.28 -37.06
C MET A 58 -10.75 16.71 -35.86
N SER A 59 -11.90 17.36 -36.07
CA SER A 59 -12.82 17.74 -34.98
C SER A 59 -13.41 16.51 -34.26
N LYS A 60 -13.35 15.35 -34.87
CA LYS A 60 -13.80 14.06 -34.34
C LYS A 60 -12.77 13.33 -33.49
N VAL A 61 -11.55 13.80 -33.46
CA VAL A 61 -10.47 13.23 -32.63
C VAL A 61 -10.69 13.62 -31.19
N ARG A 62 -10.61 12.64 -30.28
CA ARG A 62 -10.66 12.91 -28.84
C ARG A 62 -9.25 13.05 -28.31
N GLN A 63 -8.97 14.18 -27.68
CA GLN A 63 -7.76 14.39 -26.87
C GLN A 63 -8.09 15.27 -25.65
N GLU A 64 -7.31 15.12 -24.59
CA GLU A 64 -7.56 15.86 -23.35
C GLU A 64 -7.07 17.29 -23.39
N TYR A 65 -6.03 17.57 -24.18
CA TYR A 65 -5.37 18.86 -24.21
C TYR A 65 -5.39 19.46 -25.60
N GLY A 66 -5.93 20.68 -25.72
CA GLY A 66 -6.02 21.39 -26.97
C GLY A 66 -6.96 20.73 -28.00
N SER A 67 -6.66 20.90 -29.29
CA SER A 67 -7.40 20.31 -30.40
C SER A 67 -6.44 19.63 -31.37
N ALA A 68 -6.84 18.48 -31.90
CA ALA A 68 -6.14 17.81 -32.95
C ALA A 68 -6.04 18.72 -34.21
N ALA A 69 -4.88 18.81 -34.83
CA ALA A 69 -4.67 19.66 -35.96
C ALA A 69 -3.97 18.94 -37.12
N ALA A 70 -4.38 19.25 -38.35
CA ALA A 70 -3.61 18.92 -39.54
C ALA A 70 -2.68 20.09 -39.88
N GLU A 71 -1.39 19.82 -39.95
CA GLU A 71 -0.37 20.78 -40.35
C GLU A 71 0.31 20.31 -41.67
N GLY A 72 -0.24 20.74 -42.78
CA GLY A 72 0.13 20.20 -44.09
C GLY A 72 -0.33 18.75 -44.25
N ASP A 73 0.59 17.84 -44.53
CA ASP A 73 0.30 16.40 -44.63
C ASP A 73 0.43 15.67 -43.24
N ASP A 74 0.85 16.37 -42.21
CA ASP A 74 1.06 15.79 -40.89
C ASP A 74 -0.17 15.96 -39.97
N VAL A 75 -0.33 15.08 -38.98
CA VAL A 75 -1.32 15.19 -37.94
C VAL A 75 -0.63 15.43 -36.60
N VAL A 76 -1.02 16.50 -35.90
CA VAL A 76 -0.49 16.87 -34.58
C VAL A 76 -1.53 16.59 -33.53
N LEU A 77 -1.15 15.79 -32.56
CA LEU A 77 -1.98 15.33 -31.46
C LEU A 77 -1.28 15.58 -30.13
N HIS A 78 -2.04 15.71 -29.06
CA HIS A 78 -1.50 15.76 -27.70
C HIS A 78 -1.99 14.55 -26.91
N ALA A 79 -1.08 13.73 -26.37
CA ALA A 79 -1.44 12.59 -25.54
C ALA A 79 -2.00 13.07 -24.17
N PRO A 80 -2.99 12.34 -23.59
CA PRO A 80 -3.62 11.17 -24.21
C PRO A 80 -4.61 11.56 -25.31
N ALA A 81 -4.61 10.80 -26.43
CA ALA A 81 -5.47 11.04 -27.56
C ALA A 81 -5.92 9.73 -28.22
N VAL A 82 -7.10 9.75 -28.85
CA VAL A 82 -7.62 8.63 -29.63
C VAL A 82 -8.16 9.13 -30.96
N VAL A 83 -7.68 8.56 -32.05
CA VAL A 83 -8.18 8.75 -33.39
C VAL A 83 -8.89 7.47 -33.83
N ARG A 84 -10.15 7.55 -34.23
CA ARG A 84 -10.89 6.44 -34.84
C ARG A 84 -11.16 6.74 -36.30
N ILE A 85 -10.92 5.73 -37.16
CA ILE A 85 -11.15 5.83 -38.58
C ILE A 85 -12.00 4.62 -39.00
N ALA A 86 -13.18 4.92 -39.52
CA ALA A 86 -14.07 3.90 -40.07
C ALA A 86 -13.53 3.41 -41.41
N LEU A 87 -13.52 2.08 -41.55
CA LEU A 87 -13.10 1.36 -42.75
C LEU A 87 -14.25 0.51 -43.27
N ASP A 88 -14.28 0.23 -44.57
CA ASP A 88 -15.35 -0.60 -45.19
C ASP A 88 -14.96 -2.11 -45.28
N GLY A 89 -13.89 -2.55 -44.61
CA GLY A 89 -13.32 -3.90 -44.70
C GLY A 89 -12.44 -4.12 -45.96
N LYS A 90 -12.16 -3.06 -46.70
CA LYS A 90 -11.31 -3.11 -47.94
C LYS A 90 -10.06 -2.24 -47.83
N ALA A 91 -9.74 -1.71 -46.67
CA ALA A 91 -8.46 -1.11 -46.40
C ALA A 91 -7.37 -2.20 -46.40
N ALA A 92 -6.19 -1.86 -46.86
CA ALA A 92 -5.07 -2.77 -46.97
C ALA A 92 -4.03 -2.54 -45.88
N ALA A 93 -3.62 -1.28 -45.65
CA ALA A 93 -2.61 -0.97 -44.65
C ALA A 93 -2.72 0.49 -44.18
N PHE A 94 -2.18 0.76 -42.99
CA PHE A 94 -1.95 2.10 -42.43
C PHE A 94 -0.44 2.34 -42.27
N HIS A 95 -0.01 3.54 -42.62
CA HIS A 95 1.40 3.93 -42.60
C HIS A 95 1.60 5.33 -42.00
N THR A 96 2.59 5.50 -41.10
CA THR A 96 3.04 6.80 -40.64
C THR A 96 4.41 6.69 -39.96
N GLN A 97 4.95 7.82 -39.55
CA GLN A 97 6.05 7.90 -38.57
C GLN A 97 5.59 8.74 -37.39
N ALA A 98 5.74 8.22 -36.17
CA ALA A 98 5.39 8.90 -34.94
C ALA A 98 6.64 9.45 -34.23
N ALA A 99 6.59 10.71 -33.83
CA ALA A 99 7.64 11.36 -33.05
C ALA A 99 7.05 12.43 -32.15
N ILE A 100 7.76 12.77 -31.07
CA ILE A 100 7.41 13.92 -30.26
C ILE A 100 7.80 15.19 -31.00
N ARG A 101 6.88 16.16 -31.02
CA ARG A 101 7.10 17.45 -31.67
C ARG A 101 8.19 18.23 -30.95
N ARG A 102 9.30 18.50 -31.64
CA ARG A 102 10.29 19.45 -31.16
C ARG A 102 9.82 20.90 -31.41
N THR A 103 9.63 21.65 -30.35
CA THR A 103 9.40 23.09 -30.46
C THR A 103 10.75 23.77 -30.38
N ALA A 104 11.29 24.20 -31.53
CA ALA A 104 12.47 25.04 -31.55
C ALA A 104 12.09 26.42 -31.00
N VAL A 105 12.54 26.73 -29.80
CA VAL A 105 12.52 28.09 -29.27
C VAL A 105 13.87 28.69 -29.64
N GLY A 106 13.87 29.65 -30.54
CA GLY A 106 15.10 30.39 -30.86
C GLY A 106 15.65 31.02 -29.58
N ALA A 107 16.91 30.73 -29.27
CA ALA A 107 17.59 31.28 -28.08
C ALA A 107 17.65 32.84 -28.12
N ASP A 108 17.33 33.42 -29.24
CA ASP A 108 17.35 34.88 -29.50
C ASP A 108 15.93 35.48 -29.62
N ASP A 109 14.87 34.76 -29.27
CA ASP A 109 13.51 35.32 -29.26
C ASP A 109 13.37 36.27 -28.06
N PRO A 110 13.20 37.59 -28.28
CA PRO A 110 13.16 38.59 -27.19
C PRO A 110 11.94 38.43 -26.25
N ASP A 111 10.95 37.70 -26.69
CA ASP A 111 9.76 37.43 -25.89
C ASP A 111 9.89 36.14 -25.04
N ILE A 112 10.99 35.40 -25.15
CA ILE A 112 11.26 34.22 -24.30
C ILE A 112 12.04 34.64 -23.07
N MET A 113 11.46 34.33 -21.91
CA MET A 113 12.14 34.44 -20.62
C MET A 113 12.65 33.09 -20.21
N VAL A 114 13.89 33.01 -19.79
CA VAL A 114 14.58 31.80 -19.37
C VAL A 114 14.78 31.83 -17.85
N GLN A 115 14.28 30.82 -17.16
CA GLN A 115 14.53 30.61 -15.73
C GLN A 115 15.37 29.33 -15.54
N PRO A 116 16.64 29.40 -15.09
CA PRO A 116 17.46 28.24 -14.85
C PRO A 116 16.98 27.41 -13.66
N LEU A 117 17.04 26.09 -13.80
CA LEU A 117 16.81 25.13 -12.73
C LEU A 117 18.13 24.63 -12.13
N VAL A 118 18.06 24.08 -10.91
CA VAL A 118 19.22 23.61 -10.14
C VAL A 118 19.95 22.44 -10.83
N ASP A 119 19.24 21.67 -11.65
CA ASP A 119 19.74 20.52 -12.40
C ASP A 119 20.34 20.88 -13.78
N GLY A 120 20.48 22.18 -14.09
CA GLY A 120 21.00 22.67 -15.36
C GLY A 120 19.99 22.80 -16.48
N ARG A 121 18.74 22.34 -16.28
CA ARG A 121 17.63 22.60 -17.21
C ARG A 121 17.18 24.05 -17.11
N LYS A 122 16.38 24.50 -18.07
CA LYS A 122 15.84 25.87 -18.09
C LYS A 122 14.35 25.84 -18.36
N LEU A 123 13.58 26.55 -17.56
CA LEU A 123 12.18 26.85 -17.85
C LEU A 123 12.09 27.99 -18.86
N LEU A 124 11.29 27.81 -19.88
CA LEU A 124 11.08 28.79 -20.94
C LEU A 124 9.65 29.33 -20.88
N PHE A 125 9.52 30.65 -20.84
CA PHE A 125 8.24 31.32 -20.83
C PHE A 125 8.19 32.32 -21.99
N ARG A 126 7.07 32.34 -22.73
CA ARG A 126 6.80 33.40 -23.71
C ARG A 126 6.02 34.54 -23.02
N ARG A 127 6.41 35.77 -23.25
CA ARG A 127 5.63 36.93 -22.83
C ARG A 127 4.44 37.07 -23.79
N ASP A 128 3.22 37.05 -23.24
CA ASP A 128 1.98 37.19 -24.00
C ASP A 128 1.12 38.26 -23.35
N GLY A 129 1.18 39.48 -23.93
CA GLY A 129 0.60 40.65 -23.31
C GLY A 129 1.19 40.96 -21.93
N ASP A 130 0.36 41.14 -20.91
CA ASP A 130 0.79 41.38 -19.51
C ASP A 130 1.11 40.09 -18.75
N GLY A 131 1.02 38.91 -19.39
CA GLY A 131 1.21 37.59 -18.77
C GLY A 131 2.46 36.85 -19.24
N LYS A 132 2.84 35.78 -18.50
CA LYS A 132 3.88 34.82 -18.89
C LYS A 132 3.19 33.50 -19.25
N ARG A 133 3.42 33.04 -20.47
CA ARG A 133 2.94 31.70 -20.84
C ARG A 133 4.12 30.74 -20.83
N PHE A 134 4.00 29.65 -20.13
CA PHE A 134 4.98 28.55 -20.15
C PHE A 134 5.01 27.91 -21.53
N VAL A 135 6.20 27.72 -22.10
CA VAL A 135 6.40 27.14 -23.44
C VAL A 135 7.22 25.86 -23.40
N GLY A 136 7.97 25.58 -22.35
CA GLY A 136 8.64 24.27 -22.18
C GLY A 136 9.89 24.29 -21.30
N LEU A 137 10.55 23.14 -21.23
CA LEU A 137 11.88 22.94 -20.64
C LEU A 137 12.90 22.81 -21.76
N SER A 138 14.06 23.47 -21.65
CA SER A 138 15.16 23.23 -22.57
C SER A 138 16.19 22.29 -21.94
N GLY A 139 16.64 21.30 -22.71
CA GLY A 139 17.87 20.56 -22.50
C GLY A 139 19.13 21.40 -22.67
N GLY A 140 20.31 20.82 -22.48
CA GLY A 140 21.60 21.51 -22.56
C GLY A 140 21.95 22.10 -23.92
N ASP A 141 21.25 21.72 -25.01
CA ASP A 141 21.43 22.19 -26.40
C ASP A 141 20.42 23.28 -26.84
N GLY A 142 19.54 23.70 -25.93
CA GLY A 142 18.52 24.73 -26.23
C GLY A 142 17.25 24.23 -26.92
N ALA A 143 17.17 22.94 -27.27
CA ALA A 143 15.95 22.32 -27.78
C ALA A 143 15.05 21.85 -26.62
N ILE A 144 13.73 21.93 -26.81
CA ILE A 144 12.77 21.38 -25.83
C ILE A 144 12.61 19.89 -26.13
N ASP A 145 13.26 19.04 -25.33
CA ASP A 145 13.16 17.61 -25.39
C ASP A 145 12.19 17.08 -24.27
N ALA A 146 11.10 17.81 -24.05
CA ALA A 146 10.11 17.42 -23.05
C ALA A 146 9.05 16.50 -23.66
N GLY A 147 8.61 15.53 -22.86
CA GLY A 147 7.52 14.61 -23.14
C GLY A 147 7.97 13.20 -23.47
N SER A 148 7.12 12.25 -23.09
CA SER A 148 7.27 10.85 -23.49
C SER A 148 5.90 10.21 -23.67
N VAL A 149 5.70 9.47 -24.76
CA VAL A 149 4.42 8.91 -25.16
C VAL A 149 4.53 7.46 -25.58
N THR A 150 3.41 6.76 -25.53
CA THR A 150 3.22 5.48 -26.23
C THR A 150 2.27 5.65 -27.39
N VAL A 151 2.52 4.96 -28.50
CA VAL A 151 1.64 4.90 -29.67
C VAL A 151 1.20 3.46 -29.88
N THR A 152 -0.10 3.21 -29.75
CA THR A 152 -0.71 1.91 -30.02
C THR A 152 -1.66 2.04 -31.21
N VAL A 153 -1.56 1.15 -32.18
CA VAL A 153 -2.47 1.10 -33.33
C VAL A 153 -3.23 -0.22 -33.34
N ARG A 154 -4.54 -0.14 -33.42
CA ARG A 154 -5.44 -1.31 -33.37
C ARG A 154 -6.33 -1.37 -34.62
N ALA A 155 -6.53 -2.59 -35.10
CA ALA A 155 -7.51 -2.91 -36.14
C ALA A 155 -8.63 -3.78 -35.51
N ASP A 156 -9.89 -3.29 -35.51
CA ASP A 156 -11.01 -3.93 -34.85
C ASP A 156 -10.73 -4.35 -33.39
N GLY A 157 -10.05 -3.47 -32.64
CA GLY A 157 -9.66 -3.69 -31.24
C GLY A 157 -8.43 -4.57 -31.03
N LYS A 158 -7.93 -5.24 -32.08
CA LYS A 158 -6.70 -6.06 -31.99
C LYS A 158 -5.47 -5.19 -32.26
N THR A 159 -4.50 -5.24 -31.34
CA THR A 159 -3.23 -4.50 -31.48
C THR A 159 -2.45 -5.01 -32.68
N GLY A 160 -2.18 -4.10 -33.62
CA GLY A 160 -1.32 -4.34 -34.78
C GLY A 160 0.06 -3.71 -34.64
N PHE A 161 0.21 -2.70 -33.78
CA PHE A 161 1.46 -2.02 -33.51
C PHE A 161 1.47 -1.40 -32.10
N GLU A 162 2.64 -1.45 -31.48
CA GLU A 162 2.92 -0.79 -30.20
C GLU A 162 4.35 -0.25 -30.20
N SER A 163 4.52 1.04 -29.90
CA SER A 163 5.82 1.71 -30.06
C SER A 163 6.80 1.48 -28.89
N GLY A 164 6.31 1.06 -27.72
CA GLY A 164 7.01 1.35 -26.49
C GLY A 164 7.03 2.86 -26.18
N THR A 165 7.86 3.30 -25.25
CA THR A 165 8.00 4.73 -24.91
C THR A 165 8.82 5.46 -25.98
N ILE A 166 8.24 6.47 -26.61
CA ILE A 166 8.92 7.44 -27.49
C ILE A 166 9.22 8.67 -26.67
N ARG A 167 10.47 9.13 -26.65
CA ARG A 167 10.88 10.33 -25.90
C ARG A 167 11.19 11.50 -26.83
N GLY A 168 11.06 12.72 -26.31
CA GLY A 168 11.50 13.91 -27.00
C GLY A 168 12.97 13.82 -27.43
N GLY A 169 13.26 14.18 -28.68
CA GLY A 169 14.60 14.09 -29.24
C GLY A 169 15.00 12.76 -29.86
N GLU A 170 14.24 11.70 -29.65
CA GLU A 170 14.47 10.41 -30.28
C GLU A 170 14.09 10.41 -31.80
N PRO A 171 14.71 9.53 -32.62
CA PRO A 171 14.31 9.39 -34.02
C PRO A 171 12.84 8.96 -34.12
N PRO A 172 12.13 9.38 -35.21
CA PRO A 172 10.77 8.93 -35.48
C PRO A 172 10.64 7.42 -35.56
N VAL A 173 9.55 6.89 -34.98
CA VAL A 173 9.24 5.46 -35.02
C VAL A 173 8.31 5.18 -36.20
N GLY A 174 8.68 4.26 -37.09
CA GLY A 174 7.85 3.84 -38.23
C GLY A 174 6.67 2.99 -37.74
N VAL A 175 5.50 3.29 -38.26
CA VAL A 175 4.24 2.57 -37.91
C VAL A 175 3.66 2.03 -39.22
N ASP A 176 3.61 0.70 -39.33
CA ASP A 176 3.07 -0.02 -40.49
C ASP A 176 2.11 -1.10 -39.96
N VAL A 177 0.82 -1.02 -40.29
CA VAL A 177 -0.22 -1.93 -39.78
C VAL A 177 -1.05 -2.48 -40.94
N ASP A 178 -1.19 -3.82 -40.98
CA ASP A 178 -2.11 -4.51 -41.91
C ASP A 178 -3.55 -4.29 -41.48
N LEU A 179 -4.36 -3.74 -42.40
CA LEU A 179 -5.80 -3.47 -42.15
C LEU A 179 -6.73 -4.41 -42.93
N SER A 180 -6.20 -5.52 -43.48
CA SER A 180 -6.96 -6.44 -44.32
C SER A 180 -8.22 -6.97 -43.60
N GLY A 181 -9.39 -6.59 -44.10
CA GLY A 181 -10.70 -6.97 -43.54
C GLY A 181 -11.19 -6.14 -42.37
N ALA A 182 -10.36 -5.21 -41.85
CA ALA A 182 -10.73 -4.40 -40.69
C ALA A 182 -11.83 -3.37 -41.05
N ARG A 183 -12.71 -3.10 -40.08
CA ARG A 183 -13.78 -2.10 -40.18
C ARG A 183 -13.49 -0.84 -39.38
N MET A 184 -12.59 -0.91 -38.43
CA MET A 184 -12.20 0.22 -37.57
C MET A 184 -10.69 0.23 -37.35
N LEU A 185 -10.06 1.36 -37.60
CA LEU A 185 -8.71 1.65 -37.16
C LEU A 185 -8.76 2.57 -35.94
N GLU A 186 -8.02 2.24 -34.89
CA GLU A 186 -7.80 3.12 -33.72
C GLU A 186 -6.32 3.43 -33.59
N ILE A 187 -5.99 4.69 -33.42
CA ILE A 187 -4.65 5.18 -33.05
C ILE A 187 -4.79 5.77 -31.65
N VAL A 188 -4.13 5.16 -30.68
CA VAL A 188 -4.17 5.55 -29.28
C VAL A 188 -2.81 6.08 -28.87
N LEU A 189 -2.78 7.31 -28.38
CA LEU A 189 -1.62 7.92 -27.76
C LEU A 189 -1.79 7.91 -26.26
N GLY A 190 -0.88 7.25 -25.55
CA GLY A 190 -0.84 7.20 -24.10
C GLY A 190 0.25 8.10 -23.55
N THR A 191 0.03 8.66 -22.35
CA THR A 191 1.06 9.30 -21.53
C THR A 191 1.93 8.24 -20.86
N THR A 192 3.10 8.63 -20.38
CA THR A 192 3.99 7.78 -19.59
C THR A 192 4.11 8.29 -18.16
N GLU A 193 5.07 7.80 -17.39
CA GLU A 193 5.25 8.16 -15.98
C GLU A 193 5.56 9.64 -15.72
N ASP A 194 6.04 10.37 -16.74
CA ASP A 194 6.34 11.81 -16.65
C ASP A 194 5.10 12.72 -16.88
N GLY A 195 3.91 12.12 -17.02
CA GLY A 195 2.64 12.84 -17.23
C GLY A 195 2.44 13.29 -18.69
N ALA A 196 1.51 14.23 -18.90
CA ALA A 196 1.14 14.70 -20.24
C ALA A 196 1.89 15.96 -20.70
N SER A 197 2.89 16.42 -19.97
CA SER A 197 3.59 17.68 -20.26
C SER A 197 4.59 17.53 -21.41
N GLY A 198 4.34 18.22 -22.51
CA GLY A 198 5.18 18.14 -23.70
C GLY A 198 4.85 17.00 -24.65
N ASP A 199 3.81 16.24 -24.41
CA ASP A 199 3.38 15.04 -25.13
C ASP A 199 2.69 15.37 -26.47
N MET A 200 3.21 16.33 -27.19
CA MET A 200 2.75 16.63 -28.55
C MET A 200 3.39 15.66 -29.56
N VAL A 201 2.57 14.84 -30.16
CA VAL A 201 2.96 13.84 -31.14
C VAL A 201 2.70 14.35 -32.55
N VAL A 202 3.68 14.21 -33.42
CA VAL A 202 3.51 14.37 -34.87
C VAL A 202 3.43 12.97 -35.47
N LEU A 203 2.30 12.69 -36.11
CA LEU A 203 2.20 11.59 -37.06
C LEU A 203 2.55 12.16 -38.46
N ALA A 204 3.73 11.82 -38.95
CA ALA A 204 4.23 12.38 -40.21
C ALA A 204 3.53 11.69 -41.38
N SER A 205 2.84 12.47 -42.17
CA SER A 205 2.14 12.09 -43.39
C SER A 205 1.40 10.76 -43.27
N PRO A 206 0.46 10.62 -42.30
CA PRO A 206 -0.26 9.37 -42.09
C PRO A 206 -1.24 9.09 -43.24
N TRP A 207 -1.18 7.87 -43.81
CA TRP A 207 -2.10 7.47 -44.90
C TRP A 207 -2.60 6.04 -44.75
N ILE A 208 -3.73 5.78 -45.40
CA ILE A 208 -4.36 4.47 -45.48
C ILE A 208 -4.44 4.06 -46.96
N ASP A 209 -3.91 2.89 -47.28
CA ASP A 209 -4.15 2.26 -48.58
C ASP A 209 -5.51 1.51 -48.55
N TYR A 210 -6.39 1.81 -49.48
CA TYR A 210 -7.73 1.25 -49.54
C TYR A 210 -8.24 0.96 -50.98
N GLY A 211 -9.25 0.08 -51.10
CA GLY A 211 -9.79 -0.35 -52.38
C GLY A 211 -11.32 -0.22 -52.51
N GLY A 212 -11.98 0.41 -51.57
CA GLY A 212 -13.42 0.56 -51.52
C GLY A 212 -13.90 1.97 -51.25
N GLU A 213 -14.82 2.18 -50.29
CA GLU A 213 -15.20 3.48 -49.82
C GLU A 213 -14.09 4.17 -49.09
N ALA A 214 -13.93 5.50 -49.27
CA ALA A 214 -12.85 6.25 -48.66
C ALA A 214 -12.95 6.22 -47.13
N PRO A 215 -11.84 5.87 -46.42
CA PRO A 215 -11.81 5.94 -44.98
C PRO A 215 -12.14 7.35 -44.47
N ALA A 216 -12.85 7.43 -43.35
CA ALA A 216 -13.17 8.69 -42.70
C ALA A 216 -13.06 8.60 -41.19
N THR A 217 -12.65 9.70 -40.55
CA THR A 217 -12.67 9.80 -39.10
C THR A 217 -14.09 9.53 -38.60
N ALA A 218 -14.18 8.55 -37.72
CA ALA A 218 -15.39 8.30 -36.95
C ALA A 218 -15.37 9.16 -35.69
N ASP A 219 -16.53 9.63 -35.27
CA ASP A 219 -16.63 10.22 -33.96
C ASP A 219 -16.03 9.25 -32.94
N VAL A 220 -14.98 9.69 -32.26
CA VAL A 220 -14.66 9.14 -30.94
C VAL A 220 -15.73 9.72 -30.03
N ALA A 221 -17.02 9.51 -30.44
CA ALA A 221 -18.11 9.71 -29.53
C ALA A 221 -17.70 9.03 -28.25
N ALA A 222 -17.98 9.62 -27.14
CA ALA A 222 -18.11 8.87 -25.90
C ALA A 222 -18.79 7.57 -26.32
N THR A 223 -18.02 6.50 -26.44
CA THR A 223 -18.38 5.22 -27.07
C THR A 223 -19.78 4.93 -26.60
N GLY A 224 -20.71 4.69 -27.49
CA GLY A 224 -22.13 4.72 -27.34
C GLY A 224 -22.56 4.50 -25.90
N GLU A 225 -23.60 5.18 -25.45
CA GLU A 225 -24.15 5.16 -24.11
C GLU A 225 -23.56 4.00 -23.29
N GLY A 226 -22.75 4.32 -22.26
CA GLY A 226 -22.08 3.28 -21.45
C GLY A 226 -23.08 2.22 -21.04
N PRO A 227 -22.68 1.02 -20.66
CA PRO A 227 -23.61 -0.05 -20.34
C PRO A 227 -24.63 0.47 -19.33
N ARG A 228 -25.91 0.20 -19.58
CA ARG A 228 -27.00 0.68 -18.73
C ARG A 228 -27.51 -0.43 -17.83
N GLN A 229 -27.97 -0.06 -16.64
CA GLN A 229 -28.81 -0.91 -15.82
C GLN A 229 -30.07 -1.30 -16.60
N ASP A 230 -30.43 -2.58 -16.56
CA ASP A 230 -31.72 -2.99 -17.11
C ASP A 230 -32.89 -2.54 -16.21
N GLU A 231 -34.09 -2.47 -16.74
CA GLU A 231 -35.27 -2.01 -16.00
C GLU A 231 -35.55 -2.85 -14.75
N ALA A 232 -35.37 -4.16 -14.82
CA ALA A 232 -35.56 -5.07 -13.68
C ALA A 232 -34.53 -4.84 -12.57
N ALA A 233 -33.28 -4.52 -12.92
CA ALA A 233 -32.24 -4.14 -11.97
C ALA A 233 -32.60 -2.79 -11.31
N VAL A 234 -33.01 -1.80 -12.07
CA VAL A 234 -33.45 -0.49 -11.55
C VAL A 234 -34.60 -0.65 -10.55
N GLU A 235 -35.65 -1.36 -10.92
CA GLU A 235 -36.79 -1.61 -10.01
C GLU A 235 -36.38 -2.34 -8.74
N ARG A 236 -35.48 -3.31 -8.84
CA ARG A 236 -34.98 -4.07 -7.71
C ARG A 236 -34.17 -3.16 -6.77
N LEU A 237 -33.25 -2.36 -7.33
CA LEU A 237 -32.41 -1.42 -6.58
C LEU A 237 -33.25 -0.35 -5.88
N GLU A 238 -34.21 0.28 -6.61
CA GLU A 238 -35.09 1.29 -6.03
C GLU A 238 -35.89 0.73 -4.85
N ARG A 239 -36.47 -0.47 -4.99
CA ARG A 239 -37.22 -1.13 -3.92
C ARG A 239 -36.35 -1.42 -2.71
N LYS A 240 -35.13 -1.94 -2.90
CA LYS A 240 -34.16 -2.22 -1.80
C LYS A 240 -33.71 -0.94 -1.13
N ILE A 241 -33.38 0.09 -1.91
CA ILE A 241 -32.97 1.41 -1.37
C ILE A 241 -34.09 2.06 -0.57
N ALA A 242 -35.35 2.00 -1.06
CA ALA A 242 -36.47 2.57 -0.36
C ALA A 242 -36.72 1.97 1.03
N ALA A 243 -36.30 0.73 1.27
CA ALA A 243 -36.39 0.07 2.55
C ALA A 243 -35.31 0.53 3.58
N LEU A 244 -34.26 1.23 3.13
CA LEU A 244 -33.20 1.71 4.01
C LEU A 244 -33.64 2.94 4.82
N PRO A 245 -33.11 3.11 6.05
CA PRO A 245 -33.30 4.32 6.82
C PRO A 245 -32.69 5.53 6.09
N VAL A 246 -33.31 6.69 6.28
CA VAL A 246 -32.85 7.92 5.64
C VAL A 246 -31.66 8.51 6.39
N TRP A 247 -30.57 8.79 5.68
CA TRP A 247 -29.46 9.58 6.18
C TRP A 247 -29.89 11.04 6.36
N LYS A 248 -29.83 11.55 7.58
CA LYS A 248 -30.34 12.89 7.94
C LYS A 248 -29.24 13.92 8.18
N SER A 249 -28.01 13.48 8.32
CA SER A 249 -26.91 14.40 8.62
C SER A 249 -26.46 15.14 7.35
N LEU A 250 -26.12 16.41 7.53
CA LEU A 250 -25.48 17.21 6.49
C LEU A 250 -23.98 16.84 6.38
N PRO A 251 -23.33 17.08 5.24
CA PRO A 251 -21.91 16.83 5.07
C PRO A 251 -21.03 17.60 6.09
N SER A 252 -21.45 18.80 6.50
CA SER A 252 -20.74 19.63 7.46
C SER A 252 -21.00 19.31 8.93
N ASP A 253 -21.94 18.40 9.23
CA ASP A 253 -22.23 18.00 10.59
C ASP A 253 -21.04 17.26 11.21
N ARG A 254 -20.60 17.71 12.37
CA ARG A 254 -19.45 17.13 13.08
C ARG A 254 -19.90 16.16 14.16
N THR A 255 -19.08 15.13 14.38
CA THR A 255 -19.21 14.27 15.56
C THR A 255 -19.09 15.09 16.85
N PRO A 256 -20.10 15.07 17.74
CA PRO A 256 -20.13 15.97 18.90
C PRO A 256 -19.35 15.45 20.12
N TYR A 257 -18.55 14.42 19.97
CA TYR A 257 -17.77 13.77 21.03
C TYR A 257 -16.39 13.34 20.51
N ASP A 258 -15.43 13.16 21.42
CA ASP A 258 -14.16 12.54 21.11
C ASP A 258 -14.28 11.01 21.24
N TRP A 259 -14.19 10.32 20.10
CA TRP A 259 -14.34 8.87 20.05
C TRP A 259 -13.21 8.12 20.76
N LEU A 260 -12.02 8.72 20.90
CA LEU A 260 -10.93 8.14 21.68
C LEU A 260 -11.29 8.00 23.17
N LEU A 261 -12.26 8.80 23.64
CA LEU A 261 -12.76 8.76 25.03
C LEU A 261 -14.07 7.98 25.15
N THR A 262 -14.92 8.01 24.13
CA THR A 262 -16.27 7.40 24.12
C THR A 262 -16.56 6.70 22.81
N PRO A 263 -15.80 5.64 22.46
CA PRO A 263 -15.95 4.94 21.17
C PRO A 263 -17.34 4.28 21.01
N GLU A 264 -17.92 3.79 22.09
CA GLU A 264 -19.22 3.11 22.15
C GLU A 264 -20.41 3.94 21.67
N ARG A 265 -20.20 5.23 21.38
CA ARG A 265 -21.23 6.13 20.84
C ARG A 265 -21.35 6.07 19.32
N SER A 266 -20.49 5.33 18.64
CA SER A 266 -20.44 5.21 17.19
C SER A 266 -20.89 3.83 16.74
N GLU A 267 -22.06 3.78 16.09
CA GLU A 267 -22.62 2.55 15.54
C GLU A 267 -22.60 2.61 14.00
N ALA A 268 -22.22 1.51 13.38
CA ALA A 268 -22.19 1.32 11.93
C ALA A 268 -23.63 1.18 11.37
N GLY A 269 -23.84 1.76 10.21
CA GLY A 269 -25.14 1.65 9.54
C GLY A 269 -25.09 1.90 8.05
N ILE A 270 -26.09 1.37 7.37
CA ILE A 270 -26.30 1.55 5.93
C ILE A 270 -27.61 2.35 5.75
N TYR A 271 -27.49 3.46 5.04
CA TYR A 271 -28.57 4.42 4.90
C TYR A 271 -28.80 4.78 3.42
N ARG A 272 -29.93 5.39 3.11
CA ARG A 272 -30.16 6.04 1.81
C ARG A 272 -30.15 7.56 1.92
N THR A 273 -29.79 8.23 0.85
CA THR A 273 -29.99 9.68 0.74
C THR A 273 -31.48 10.03 0.64
N PRO A 274 -31.89 11.27 1.00
CA PRO A 274 -33.31 11.68 0.93
C PRO A 274 -33.91 11.54 -0.47
N ASP A 275 -33.14 11.73 -1.54
CA ASP A 275 -33.58 11.56 -2.94
C ASP A 275 -33.64 10.09 -3.38
N GLY A 276 -33.19 9.15 -2.55
CA GLY A 276 -33.18 7.72 -2.83
C GLY A 276 -32.24 7.27 -3.95
N LYS A 277 -31.28 8.11 -4.36
CA LYS A 277 -30.40 7.81 -5.49
C LYS A 277 -29.01 7.32 -5.07
N SER A 278 -28.70 7.40 -3.78
CA SER A 278 -27.41 6.99 -3.23
C SER A 278 -27.58 6.24 -1.92
N ILE A 279 -26.59 5.39 -1.61
CA ILE A 279 -26.47 4.69 -0.34
C ILE A 279 -25.33 5.34 0.45
N VAL A 280 -25.48 5.45 1.77
CA VAL A 280 -24.47 5.99 2.68
C VAL A 280 -24.03 4.89 3.64
N VAL A 281 -22.77 4.57 3.63
CA VAL A 281 -22.10 3.66 4.57
C VAL A 281 -21.42 4.51 5.63
N ALA A 282 -21.85 4.44 6.90
CA ALA A 282 -21.39 5.38 7.93
C ALA A 282 -21.50 4.83 9.34
N ASN A 283 -20.67 5.39 10.25
CA ASN A 283 -20.71 5.08 11.68
C ASN A 283 -20.74 6.32 12.59
N GLY A 284 -21.08 7.48 12.09
CA GLY A 284 -21.06 8.73 12.86
C GLY A 284 -19.72 9.47 12.83
N MET A 285 -18.60 8.81 12.55
CA MET A 285 -17.25 9.42 12.44
C MET A 285 -16.75 9.52 10.99
N VAL A 286 -17.13 8.56 10.17
CA VAL A 286 -16.85 8.52 8.72
C VAL A 286 -18.13 8.21 7.98
N ALA A 287 -18.28 8.75 6.77
CA ALA A 287 -19.37 8.43 5.88
C ALA A 287 -18.89 8.39 4.42
N ARG A 288 -19.18 7.28 3.72
CA ARG A 288 -18.95 7.12 2.28
C ARG A 288 -20.28 7.10 1.56
N THR A 289 -20.48 8.02 0.62
CA THR A 289 -21.72 8.12 -0.16
C THR A 289 -21.50 7.52 -1.54
N LEU A 290 -22.28 6.49 -1.84
CA LEU A 290 -22.21 5.68 -3.04
C LEU A 290 -23.43 5.99 -3.92
N ARG A 291 -23.20 6.61 -5.06
CA ARG A 291 -24.25 6.79 -6.09
C ARG A 291 -24.57 5.44 -6.70
N ILE A 292 -25.86 5.18 -6.97
CA ILE A 292 -26.33 3.91 -7.52
C ILE A 292 -26.83 4.09 -8.95
N PHE A 293 -27.39 5.23 -9.29
CA PHE A 293 -27.94 5.52 -10.62
C PHE A 293 -27.18 6.69 -11.27
N PRO A 294 -26.68 6.54 -12.53
CA PRO A 294 -26.86 5.40 -13.45
C PRO A 294 -25.89 4.24 -13.22
N ASN A 295 -24.90 4.37 -12.30
CA ASN A 295 -23.96 3.30 -11.91
C ASN A 295 -23.36 3.56 -10.53
N LEU A 296 -22.74 2.52 -9.95
CA LEU A 296 -22.05 2.61 -8.68
C LEU A 296 -20.85 3.56 -8.77
N ALA A 297 -20.80 4.57 -7.93
CA ALA A 297 -19.65 5.45 -7.80
C ALA A 297 -19.62 6.16 -6.44
N THR A 298 -18.46 6.18 -5.80
CA THR A 298 -18.23 7.01 -4.60
C THR A 298 -18.26 8.49 -5.00
N THR A 299 -19.20 9.25 -4.43
CA THR A 299 -19.30 10.68 -4.66
C THR A 299 -18.75 11.50 -3.51
N HIS A 300 -18.80 10.98 -2.28
CA HIS A 300 -18.25 11.65 -1.10
C HIS A 300 -17.62 10.63 -0.15
N LEU A 301 -16.49 10.99 0.40
CA LEU A 301 -15.91 10.41 1.61
C LEU A 301 -15.82 11.55 2.63
N THR A 302 -16.62 11.51 3.66
CA THR A 302 -16.74 12.59 4.64
C THR A 302 -16.07 12.20 5.94
N ASN A 303 -15.10 12.98 6.35
CA ASN A 303 -14.56 12.94 7.70
C ASN A 303 -15.52 13.71 8.63
N ARG A 304 -16.36 13.01 9.34
CA ARG A 304 -17.36 13.62 10.20
C ARG A 304 -16.79 14.18 11.51
N MET A 305 -15.58 13.82 11.87
CA MET A 305 -14.89 14.39 13.04
C MET A 305 -14.46 15.83 12.78
N THR A 306 -14.07 16.14 11.52
CA THR A 306 -13.73 17.52 11.10
C THR A 306 -14.86 18.22 10.34
N GLY A 307 -15.81 17.49 9.79
CA GLY A 307 -16.89 18.01 8.93
C GLY A 307 -16.45 18.27 7.48
N GLU A 308 -15.35 17.64 7.04
CA GLU A 308 -14.77 17.85 5.71
C GLU A 308 -15.15 16.75 4.74
N SER A 309 -15.46 17.11 3.49
CA SER A 309 -15.51 16.18 2.37
C SER A 309 -14.10 16.02 1.81
N MET A 310 -13.63 14.78 1.74
CA MET A 310 -12.25 14.48 1.36
C MET A 310 -12.06 14.32 -0.15
N LEU A 311 -13.15 14.20 -0.94
CA LEU A 311 -13.07 13.99 -2.38
C LEU A 311 -13.44 15.23 -3.17
N ARG A 312 -12.72 15.51 -4.25
CA ARG A 312 -12.97 16.60 -5.21
C ARG A 312 -13.57 16.11 -6.53
N ALA A 313 -13.42 14.80 -6.85
CA ALA A 313 -13.91 14.28 -8.12
C ALA A 313 -14.38 12.83 -8.00
N VAL A 314 -15.23 12.44 -8.94
CA VAL A 314 -15.77 11.09 -9.05
C VAL A 314 -14.92 10.26 -10.00
N SER A 315 -14.74 8.98 -9.67
CA SER A 315 -14.00 7.99 -10.47
C SER A 315 -14.78 6.66 -10.49
N GLY A 316 -14.18 5.60 -11.06
CA GLY A 316 -14.64 4.23 -10.84
C GLY A 316 -14.38 3.77 -9.41
N GLU A 317 -15.09 2.76 -8.95
CA GLU A 317 -14.80 2.14 -7.65
C GLU A 317 -13.46 1.37 -7.66
N GLY A 318 -12.95 1.10 -8.83
CA GLY A 318 -11.68 0.44 -9.08
C GLY A 318 -11.59 0.04 -10.54
N PHE A 319 -10.53 -0.65 -10.87
CA PHE A 319 -10.33 -1.18 -12.23
C PHE A 319 -9.86 -2.63 -12.15
N ILE A 320 -10.20 -3.42 -13.15
CA ILE A 320 -9.72 -4.80 -13.29
C ILE A 320 -9.28 -4.99 -14.73
N THR A 321 -8.07 -5.51 -14.93
CA THR A 321 -7.59 -5.93 -16.24
C THR A 321 -7.86 -7.42 -16.38
N ILE A 322 -8.69 -7.80 -17.36
CA ILE A 322 -9.05 -9.18 -17.66
C ILE A 322 -8.63 -9.46 -19.10
N ASP A 323 -7.83 -10.50 -19.30
CA ASP A 323 -7.32 -10.91 -20.63
C ASP A 323 -6.75 -9.74 -21.43
N GLY A 324 -5.92 -8.92 -20.79
CA GLY A 324 -5.23 -7.77 -21.37
C GLY A 324 -6.12 -6.52 -21.58
N ARG A 325 -7.41 -6.54 -21.21
CA ARG A 325 -8.30 -5.38 -21.33
C ARG A 325 -8.70 -4.84 -19.95
N ARG A 326 -8.52 -3.53 -19.76
CA ARG A 326 -8.91 -2.82 -18.55
C ARG A 326 -10.40 -2.46 -18.54
N TRP A 327 -11.08 -2.76 -17.45
CA TRP A 327 -12.50 -2.50 -17.20
C TRP A 327 -12.66 -1.65 -15.94
N SER A 328 -13.55 -0.67 -15.99
CA SER A 328 -13.96 0.07 -14.79
C SER A 328 -14.95 -0.74 -13.95
N VAL A 329 -14.77 -0.75 -12.65
CA VAL A 329 -15.77 -1.29 -11.72
C VAL A 329 -16.69 -0.14 -11.32
N GLY A 330 -17.91 -0.11 -11.89
CA GLY A 330 -18.76 1.07 -11.74
C GLY A 330 -18.15 2.31 -12.39
N GLY A 331 -18.44 3.47 -11.81
CA GLY A 331 -17.88 4.75 -12.21
C GLY A 331 -18.81 5.64 -13.00
N LEU A 332 -18.61 6.96 -12.84
CA LEU A 332 -19.32 8.00 -13.55
C LEU A 332 -18.34 8.95 -14.24
N ALA A 333 -18.68 9.40 -15.43
CA ALA A 333 -17.92 10.32 -16.26
C ALA A 333 -18.72 11.57 -16.59
N GLY A 334 -18.02 12.64 -17.02
CA GLY A 334 -18.67 13.90 -17.43
C GLY A 334 -18.66 14.99 -16.34
N GLN A 335 -17.81 14.87 -15.30
CA GLN A 335 -17.59 15.98 -14.37
C GLN A 335 -16.90 17.14 -15.10
N PRO A 336 -17.48 18.36 -15.12
CA PRO A 336 -16.95 19.47 -15.91
C PRO A 336 -15.61 20.03 -15.39
N GLU A 337 -15.36 19.95 -14.08
CA GLU A 337 -14.14 20.45 -13.40
C GLU A 337 -13.75 19.48 -12.29
N ARG A 338 -12.48 19.17 -12.17
CA ARG A 338 -12.01 18.18 -11.22
C ARG A 338 -11.45 18.78 -9.91
N ALA A 339 -11.35 20.11 -9.82
CA ALA A 339 -10.91 20.79 -8.60
C ALA A 339 -11.93 20.67 -7.45
N TYR A 340 -13.22 20.50 -7.79
CA TYR A 340 -14.32 20.40 -6.85
C TYR A 340 -15.52 19.67 -7.47
N LEU A 341 -16.41 19.18 -6.64
CA LEU A 341 -17.62 18.46 -7.08
C LEU A 341 -18.86 19.24 -6.67
N LYS A 342 -19.68 19.62 -7.65
CA LYS A 342 -20.99 20.24 -7.40
C LYS A 342 -22.10 19.18 -7.39
N PRO A 343 -23.06 19.24 -6.44
CA PRO A 343 -24.16 18.26 -6.37
C PRO A 343 -24.99 18.17 -7.65
N GLU A 344 -25.21 19.30 -8.35
CA GLU A 344 -25.96 19.33 -9.61
C GLU A 344 -25.26 18.59 -10.77
N TRP A 345 -23.92 18.45 -10.73
CA TRP A 345 -23.19 17.70 -11.76
C TRP A 345 -23.39 16.21 -11.64
N ILE A 346 -23.50 15.69 -10.42
CA ILE A 346 -23.66 14.25 -10.17
C ILE A 346 -24.88 13.68 -10.92
N GLY A 347 -25.98 14.46 -10.97
CA GLY A 347 -27.19 14.04 -11.68
C GLY A 347 -27.10 14.05 -13.21
N GLN A 348 -26.01 14.63 -13.76
CA GLN A 348 -25.77 14.78 -15.21
C GLN A 348 -24.70 13.81 -15.72
N MET A 349 -23.94 13.21 -14.82
CA MET A 349 -22.87 12.27 -15.16
C MET A 349 -23.46 10.99 -15.77
N GLN A 350 -22.68 10.37 -16.65
CA GLN A 350 -23.01 9.15 -17.36
C GLN A 350 -22.17 7.98 -16.86
N THR A 351 -22.64 6.76 -17.08
CA THR A 351 -21.88 5.54 -16.83
C THR A 351 -20.58 5.57 -17.66
N VAL A 352 -19.45 5.19 -17.03
CA VAL A 352 -18.17 5.02 -17.73
C VAL A 352 -18.32 3.94 -18.81
N PRO A 353 -17.86 4.17 -20.06
CA PRO A 353 -17.76 3.12 -21.06
C PRO A 353 -16.89 1.96 -20.56
N ASP A 354 -17.13 0.75 -21.06
CA ASP A 354 -16.37 -0.46 -20.66
C ASP A 354 -16.34 -0.67 -19.13
N SER A 355 -17.49 -0.50 -18.48
CA SER A 355 -17.63 -0.69 -17.05
C SER A 355 -18.55 -1.86 -16.71
N PHE A 356 -18.31 -2.44 -15.54
CA PHE A 356 -19.30 -3.26 -14.83
C PHE A 356 -20.39 -2.37 -14.27
N VAL A 357 -21.66 -2.83 -14.34
CA VAL A 357 -22.82 -2.04 -13.95
C VAL A 357 -23.51 -2.68 -12.75
N VAL A 358 -23.79 -1.88 -11.73
CA VAL A 358 -24.47 -2.37 -10.53
C VAL A 358 -25.90 -2.81 -10.83
N GLU A 359 -26.25 -4.03 -10.38
CA GLU A 359 -27.56 -4.62 -10.56
C GLU A 359 -28.26 -5.07 -9.27
N ASP A 360 -27.49 -5.26 -8.20
CA ASP A 360 -28.03 -5.65 -6.90
C ASP A 360 -27.09 -5.27 -5.76
N PHE A 361 -27.56 -5.38 -4.51
CA PHE A 361 -26.75 -5.33 -3.31
C PHE A 361 -27.34 -6.16 -2.18
N GLU A 362 -26.48 -6.60 -1.24
CA GLU A 362 -26.87 -7.29 -0.03
C GLU A 362 -26.24 -6.58 1.19
N ILE A 363 -26.91 -6.65 2.34
CA ILE A 363 -26.44 -6.05 3.58
C ILE A 363 -26.36 -7.13 4.65
N GLY A 364 -25.23 -7.16 5.35
CA GLY A 364 -24.95 -8.07 6.44
C GLY A 364 -24.19 -7.40 7.57
N GLU A 365 -23.76 -8.22 8.51
CA GLU A 365 -22.78 -7.84 9.52
C GLU A 365 -21.38 -8.14 9.01
N ILE A 366 -20.36 -7.42 9.53
CA ILE A 366 -18.99 -7.74 9.16
C ILE A 366 -18.61 -9.11 9.73
N GLY A 367 -17.88 -9.90 8.93
CA GLY A 367 -17.25 -11.13 9.38
C GLY A 367 -15.79 -10.87 9.80
N PRO A 368 -15.21 -11.79 10.59
CA PRO A 368 -13.78 -11.76 10.91
C PRO A 368 -12.94 -11.87 9.62
N THR A 369 -11.81 -11.19 9.59
CA THR A 369 -10.87 -11.24 8.46
C THR A 369 -10.09 -12.54 8.39
N LEU A 370 -9.90 -13.17 9.55
CA LEU A 370 -9.34 -14.51 9.69
C LEU A 370 -9.93 -15.20 10.93
N GLU A 371 -9.94 -16.53 10.93
CA GLU A 371 -10.32 -17.31 12.11
C GLU A 371 -9.22 -17.20 13.17
N TRP A 372 -9.60 -16.82 14.38
CA TRP A 372 -8.69 -16.66 15.50
C TRP A 372 -9.18 -17.34 16.77
N ALA A 373 -8.53 -18.42 17.15
CA ALA A 373 -8.73 -19.02 18.46
C ALA A 373 -7.94 -18.22 19.51
N ARG A 374 -8.65 -17.37 20.26
CA ARG A 374 -8.06 -16.48 21.27
C ARG A 374 -7.33 -17.27 22.35
N ASN A 375 -6.17 -16.82 22.70
CA ASN A 375 -5.42 -17.33 23.81
C ASN A 375 -5.61 -16.46 25.08
N ARG A 376 -5.04 -16.91 26.21
CA ARG A 376 -5.18 -16.25 27.50
C ARG A 376 -4.50 -14.88 27.62
N TRP A 377 -3.61 -14.54 26.69
CA TRP A 377 -2.85 -13.27 26.70
C TRP A 377 -3.52 -12.16 25.91
N ALA A 378 -4.54 -12.47 25.13
CA ALA A 378 -5.30 -11.48 24.40
C ALA A 378 -6.02 -10.53 25.36
N LEU A 379 -5.79 -9.23 25.22
CA LEU A 379 -6.51 -8.20 25.95
C LEU A 379 -7.90 -7.96 25.35
N ASN A 380 -7.97 -7.94 24.01
CA ASN A 380 -9.22 -7.81 23.30
C ASN A 380 -9.96 -9.16 23.29
N LYS A 381 -11.15 -9.19 23.88
CA LYS A 381 -11.94 -10.40 24.07
C LYS A 381 -13.09 -10.55 23.09
N GLU A 382 -13.39 -9.52 22.33
CA GLU A 382 -14.49 -9.47 21.39
C GLU A 382 -13.98 -9.18 19.99
N ASP A 383 -14.67 -9.68 18.96
CA ASP A 383 -14.41 -9.31 17.57
C ASP A 383 -14.99 -7.92 17.31
N ALA A 384 -14.38 -7.19 16.38
CA ALA A 384 -14.95 -5.96 15.89
C ALA A 384 -16.31 -6.23 15.22
N THR A 385 -17.28 -5.38 15.53
CA THR A 385 -18.62 -5.41 14.93
C THR A 385 -18.77 -4.29 13.90
N GLY A 386 -19.81 -4.36 13.08
CA GLY A 386 -20.10 -3.38 12.08
C GLY A 386 -21.09 -3.88 11.02
N ARG A 387 -21.19 -3.13 9.93
CA ARG A 387 -22.08 -3.45 8.81
C ARG A 387 -21.29 -3.59 7.52
N GLU A 388 -21.66 -4.57 6.71
CA GLU A 388 -21.13 -4.75 5.36
C GLU A 388 -22.24 -4.61 4.34
N ILE A 389 -21.96 -3.93 3.22
CA ILE A 389 -22.79 -3.93 2.02
C ILE A 389 -21.96 -4.51 0.87
N VAL A 390 -22.55 -5.41 0.11
CA VAL A 390 -21.94 -6.07 -1.03
C VAL A 390 -22.73 -5.72 -2.27
N PHE A 391 -22.13 -4.97 -3.19
CA PHE A 391 -22.71 -4.66 -4.47
C PHE A 391 -22.34 -5.72 -5.51
N THR A 392 -23.30 -6.17 -6.30
CA THR A 392 -23.09 -7.05 -7.46
C THR A 392 -23.16 -6.22 -8.72
N LEU A 393 -22.07 -6.23 -9.50
CA LEU A 393 -21.97 -5.53 -10.78
C LEU A 393 -21.78 -6.55 -11.89
N ARG A 394 -22.54 -6.41 -12.99
CA ARG A 394 -22.46 -7.28 -14.16
C ARG A 394 -21.56 -6.65 -15.21
N GLY A 395 -20.76 -7.48 -15.87
CA GLY A 395 -20.02 -7.11 -17.07
C GLY A 395 -20.92 -6.98 -18.31
N SER A 396 -20.36 -6.47 -19.37
CA SER A 396 -21.01 -6.29 -20.64
C SER A 396 -20.22 -6.93 -21.80
N GLY A 397 -20.90 -7.17 -22.93
CA GLY A 397 -20.25 -7.73 -24.13
C GLY A 397 -19.61 -9.09 -23.86
N VAL A 398 -18.28 -9.19 -24.01
CA VAL A 398 -17.55 -10.45 -23.79
C VAL A 398 -17.50 -10.89 -22.33
N LEU A 399 -17.79 -10.01 -21.38
CA LEU A 399 -17.84 -10.28 -19.94
C LEU A 399 -19.28 -10.33 -19.38
N ALA A 400 -20.31 -10.54 -20.23
CA ALA A 400 -21.73 -10.54 -19.79
C ALA A 400 -22.03 -11.59 -18.70
N ASP A 401 -21.29 -12.68 -18.66
CA ASP A 401 -21.42 -13.76 -17.67
C ASP A 401 -20.42 -13.61 -16.51
N VAL A 402 -19.65 -12.52 -16.46
CA VAL A 402 -18.72 -12.21 -15.36
C VAL A 402 -19.35 -11.16 -14.46
N THR A 403 -19.26 -11.38 -13.16
CA THR A 403 -19.72 -10.40 -12.18
C THR A 403 -18.56 -9.96 -11.28
N VAL A 404 -18.61 -8.70 -10.84
CA VAL A 404 -17.70 -8.17 -9.82
C VAL A 404 -18.53 -7.85 -8.59
N LYS A 405 -18.14 -8.39 -7.44
CA LYS A 405 -18.69 -8.00 -6.14
C LYS A 405 -17.80 -6.99 -5.49
N VAL A 406 -18.35 -5.86 -5.05
CA VAL A 406 -17.63 -4.82 -4.31
C VAL A 406 -18.18 -4.78 -2.89
N HIS A 407 -17.33 -5.05 -1.94
CA HIS A 407 -17.62 -5.09 -0.52
C HIS A 407 -17.19 -3.78 0.15
N PHE A 408 -18.08 -3.17 0.89
CA PHE A 408 -17.77 -2.07 1.80
C PHE A 408 -18.22 -2.45 3.21
N ALA A 409 -17.28 -2.54 4.13
CA ALA A 409 -17.55 -2.78 5.54
C ALA A 409 -17.20 -1.53 6.36
N VAL A 410 -18.11 -1.08 7.20
CA VAL A 410 -17.90 0.01 8.16
C VAL A 410 -17.95 -0.56 9.56
N TYR A 411 -16.98 -0.19 10.38
CA TYR A 411 -16.80 -0.72 11.73
C TYR A 411 -17.54 0.10 12.78
N ASP A 412 -18.01 -0.56 13.84
CA ASP A 412 -18.44 0.14 15.04
C ASP A 412 -17.22 0.71 15.78
N GLU A 413 -17.40 1.79 16.53
CA GLU A 413 -16.45 2.37 17.49
C GLU A 413 -15.13 2.92 16.91
N ILE A 414 -14.83 2.74 15.61
CA ILE A 414 -13.64 3.27 14.93
C ILE A 414 -13.99 3.87 13.58
N PRO A 415 -13.30 4.94 13.12
CA PRO A 415 -13.60 5.61 11.85
C PRO A 415 -13.00 4.87 10.64
N VAL A 416 -13.31 3.57 10.50
CA VAL A 416 -12.71 2.71 9.46
C VAL A 416 -13.76 2.20 8.49
N ILE A 417 -13.40 2.28 7.21
CA ILE A 417 -14.08 1.59 6.11
C ILE A 417 -13.09 0.60 5.50
N ARG A 418 -13.51 -0.66 5.31
CA ARG A 418 -12.76 -1.68 4.57
C ARG A 418 -13.41 -1.91 3.22
N LYS A 419 -12.61 -2.06 2.19
CA LYS A 419 -13.05 -2.40 0.84
C LYS A 419 -12.29 -3.61 0.29
N ARG A 420 -12.99 -4.48 -0.46
CA ARG A 420 -12.41 -5.57 -1.24
C ARG A 420 -13.29 -5.87 -2.45
N MET A 421 -12.77 -6.58 -3.43
CA MET A 421 -13.51 -7.01 -4.61
C MET A 421 -13.37 -8.52 -4.85
N GLU A 422 -14.38 -9.07 -5.50
CA GLU A 422 -14.37 -10.44 -5.98
C GLU A 422 -14.76 -10.46 -7.47
N VAL A 423 -14.02 -11.20 -8.29
CA VAL A 423 -14.34 -11.45 -9.70
C VAL A 423 -14.86 -12.86 -9.81
N VAL A 424 -16.15 -13.00 -10.11
CA VAL A 424 -16.83 -14.29 -10.26
C VAL A 424 -16.95 -14.61 -11.75
N ASN A 425 -16.26 -15.66 -12.18
CA ASN A 425 -16.31 -16.13 -13.56
C ASN A 425 -17.50 -17.05 -13.78
N GLY A 426 -18.66 -16.49 -14.13
CA GLY A 426 -19.85 -17.26 -14.51
C GLY A 426 -19.84 -17.75 -15.96
N SER A 427 -18.80 -17.46 -16.74
CA SER A 427 -18.67 -17.91 -18.12
C SER A 427 -18.25 -19.37 -18.22
N ALA A 428 -18.36 -19.95 -19.42
CA ALA A 428 -17.97 -21.35 -19.68
C ALA A 428 -16.46 -21.53 -19.93
N VAL A 429 -15.68 -20.45 -19.98
CA VAL A 429 -14.24 -20.45 -20.29
C VAL A 429 -13.44 -19.82 -19.15
N PRO A 430 -12.19 -20.24 -18.93
CA PRO A 430 -11.33 -19.55 -17.98
C PRO A 430 -11.02 -18.12 -18.46
N LEU A 431 -10.82 -17.21 -17.53
CA LEU A 431 -10.32 -15.86 -17.77
C LEU A 431 -9.05 -15.63 -16.95
N ASN A 432 -8.24 -14.64 -17.31
CA ASN A 432 -7.07 -14.25 -16.54
C ASN A 432 -7.28 -12.86 -15.93
N VAL A 433 -7.12 -12.73 -14.62
CA VAL A 433 -7.06 -11.44 -13.93
C VAL A 433 -5.59 -11.00 -13.94
N ASP A 434 -5.25 -10.11 -14.86
CA ASP A 434 -3.87 -9.67 -15.06
C ASP A 434 -3.43 -8.69 -13.97
N SER A 435 -4.29 -7.72 -13.64
CA SER A 435 -4.06 -6.70 -12.61
C SER A 435 -5.37 -6.10 -12.11
N PHE A 436 -5.30 -5.36 -11.02
CA PHE A 436 -6.45 -4.58 -10.51
C PHE A 436 -5.99 -3.34 -9.74
N ASN A 437 -6.85 -2.31 -9.72
CA ASN A 437 -6.80 -1.21 -8.77
C ASN A 437 -8.01 -1.37 -7.85
N LEU A 438 -7.77 -1.65 -6.58
CA LEU A 438 -8.83 -1.89 -5.59
C LEU A 438 -9.51 -0.59 -5.18
N GLU A 439 -8.73 0.49 -5.07
CA GLU A 439 -9.23 1.83 -4.79
C GLU A 439 -8.63 2.82 -5.78
N TYR A 440 -9.46 3.78 -6.20
CA TYR A 440 -9.03 4.86 -7.09
C TYR A 440 -9.85 6.11 -6.79
N LEU A 441 -9.37 6.94 -5.84
CA LEU A 441 -10.11 8.09 -5.33
C LEU A 441 -9.37 9.40 -5.57
N ALA A 442 -10.11 10.40 -6.08
CA ALA A 442 -9.60 11.74 -6.29
C ALA A 442 -9.82 12.59 -5.02
N PHE A 443 -8.80 12.63 -4.17
CA PHE A 443 -8.84 13.40 -2.92
C PHE A 443 -8.67 14.90 -3.16
N ALA A 444 -9.25 15.69 -2.27
CA ALA A 444 -8.91 17.10 -2.15
C ALA A 444 -7.52 17.19 -1.48
N GLU A 445 -6.62 17.93 -2.12
CA GLU A 445 -5.30 18.17 -1.58
C GLU A 445 -5.35 19.06 -0.34
N PRO A 446 -4.58 18.80 0.72
CA PRO A 446 -4.48 19.68 1.88
C PRO A 446 -3.87 21.03 1.54
N GLU A 447 -3.01 21.09 0.52
CA GLU A 447 -2.37 22.30 0.03
C GLU A 447 -2.15 22.23 -1.48
N SER A 448 -2.25 23.40 -2.16
CA SER A 448 -2.00 23.51 -3.59
C SER A 448 -0.54 23.86 -3.87
N PRO A 449 0.05 23.39 -4.99
CA PRO A 449 1.41 23.72 -5.35
C PRO A 449 1.54 25.22 -5.68
N SER A 450 2.28 25.96 -4.84
CA SER A 450 2.63 27.35 -5.07
C SER A 450 4.12 27.56 -5.31
N GLY A 451 4.91 26.52 -5.17
CA GLY A 451 6.36 26.46 -5.32
C GLY A 451 6.92 25.34 -4.47
N GLY A 452 8.15 24.91 -4.72
CA GLY A 452 8.84 23.87 -4.00
C GLY A 452 8.82 22.51 -4.70
N ASP A 453 9.21 21.48 -3.98
CA ASP A 453 9.25 20.09 -4.44
C ASP A 453 7.89 19.43 -4.19
N PRO A 454 7.17 18.96 -5.21
CA PRO A 454 5.89 18.27 -5.06
C PRO A 454 5.94 17.05 -4.11
N ASP A 455 7.08 16.37 -4.00
CA ASP A 455 7.26 15.23 -3.11
C ASP A 455 7.23 15.61 -1.62
N THR A 456 7.35 16.90 -1.30
CA THR A 456 7.28 17.42 0.07
C THR A 456 5.90 17.94 0.46
N PHE A 457 4.94 18.00 -0.45
CA PHE A 457 3.59 18.46 -0.16
C PHE A 457 2.84 17.49 0.73
N LEU A 458 2.00 18.02 1.63
CA LEU A 458 1.20 17.21 2.51
C LEU A 458 0.20 16.37 1.71
N LEU A 459 0.20 15.08 1.99
CA LEU A 459 -0.82 14.16 1.50
C LEU A 459 -2.13 14.33 2.28
N PRO A 460 -3.27 13.89 1.73
CA PRO A 460 -4.53 13.83 2.45
C PRO A 460 -4.41 13.15 3.82
N ASN A 461 -5.08 13.69 4.83
CA ASN A 461 -4.93 13.24 6.22
C ASN A 461 -5.78 11.99 6.50
N ILE A 462 -5.34 10.89 5.96
CA ILE A 462 -5.99 9.58 6.06
C ILE A 462 -4.92 8.48 6.22
N HIS A 463 -5.24 7.45 7.01
CA HIS A 463 -4.47 6.20 7.05
C HIS A 463 -5.06 5.23 6.02
N ILE A 464 -4.20 4.71 5.18
CA ILE A 464 -4.52 3.67 4.20
C ILE A 464 -3.60 2.49 4.49
N GLU A 465 -4.15 1.31 4.59
CA GLU A 465 -3.37 0.07 4.78
C GLU A 465 -4.07 -1.09 4.10
N SER A 466 -3.33 -1.96 3.42
CA SER A 466 -3.85 -3.20 2.87
C SER A 466 -3.42 -4.41 3.70
N ASP A 467 -4.15 -5.52 3.57
CA ASP A 467 -3.71 -6.80 4.13
C ASP A 467 -2.75 -7.57 3.20
N TYR A 468 -2.24 -6.90 2.15
CA TYR A 468 -1.25 -7.44 1.20
C TYR A 468 0.15 -6.90 1.51
N ASN A 469 0.75 -7.36 2.61
CA ASN A 469 2.10 -6.99 3.04
C ASN A 469 3.09 -7.98 2.44
N CYS A 470 3.74 -7.60 1.36
CA CYS A 470 4.49 -8.53 0.53
C CYS A 470 5.99 -8.19 0.38
N LYS A 471 6.50 -7.31 1.21
CA LYS A 471 7.91 -6.96 1.23
C LYS A 471 8.45 -7.03 2.65
N GLY A 472 9.50 -7.82 2.87
CA GLY A 472 10.09 -7.97 4.20
C GLY A 472 10.67 -6.65 4.70
N SER A 473 10.10 -6.09 5.76
CA SER A 473 10.59 -4.91 6.42
C SER A 473 9.92 -4.68 7.78
N PHE A 474 10.36 -3.64 8.46
CA PHE A 474 10.02 -3.33 9.84
C PHE A 474 8.86 -2.35 9.97
N THR A 475 8.50 -1.67 8.89
CA THR A 475 7.43 -0.68 8.88
C THR A 475 6.40 -0.97 7.80
N GLU A 476 5.19 -0.50 7.99
CA GLU A 476 4.11 -0.55 7.02
C GLU A 476 4.53 0.02 5.66
N LYS A 477 5.07 1.23 5.64
CA LYS A 477 5.47 1.92 4.40
C LYS A 477 6.51 1.18 3.57
N GLU A 478 7.28 0.31 4.20
CA GLU A 478 8.28 -0.51 3.52
C GLU A 478 7.73 -1.84 3.05
N THR A 479 6.66 -2.34 3.68
CA THR A 479 6.04 -3.65 3.39
C THR A 479 4.75 -3.55 2.60
N ASP A 480 3.92 -2.56 2.87
CA ASP A 480 2.73 -2.28 2.08
C ASP A 480 3.09 -1.35 0.92
N ILE A 481 3.32 -1.95 -0.24
CA ILE A 481 3.65 -1.25 -1.48
C ILE A 481 2.43 -1.09 -2.40
N THR A 482 1.23 -1.30 -1.88
CA THR A 482 -0.03 -1.19 -2.63
C THR A 482 -0.54 0.23 -2.68
N GLU A 483 -0.32 1.03 -1.63
CA GLU A 483 -0.73 2.43 -1.56
C GLU A 483 0.17 3.30 -2.44
N LYS A 484 -0.44 4.02 -3.36
CA LYS A 484 0.23 4.97 -4.24
C LYS A 484 -0.56 6.27 -4.28
N TRP A 485 0.13 7.37 -4.06
CA TRP A 485 -0.40 8.71 -4.30
C TRP A 485 0.17 9.22 -5.61
N VAL A 486 -0.71 9.42 -6.59
CA VAL A 486 -0.32 9.81 -7.94
C VAL A 486 -1.00 11.12 -8.37
N GLU A 487 -0.45 11.77 -9.37
CA GLU A 487 -1.05 12.94 -9.99
C GLU A 487 -2.36 12.57 -10.69
N ASP A 488 -3.31 13.49 -10.74
CA ASP A 488 -4.53 13.34 -11.54
C ASP A 488 -4.34 14.03 -12.90
N PRO A 489 -4.12 13.27 -13.98
CA PRO A 489 -3.88 13.87 -15.29
C PRO A 489 -5.08 14.67 -15.81
N ALA A 490 -6.29 14.36 -15.32
CA ALA A 490 -7.50 15.08 -15.68
C ALA A 490 -7.75 16.35 -14.82
N TYR A 491 -6.95 16.59 -13.78
CA TYR A 491 -7.03 17.80 -12.95
C TYR A 491 -6.13 18.90 -13.49
N THR A 492 -6.48 19.39 -14.66
CA THR A 492 -5.64 20.34 -15.42
C THR A 492 -5.58 21.74 -14.79
N SER A 493 -6.60 22.16 -14.06
CA SER A 493 -6.64 23.45 -13.37
C SER A 493 -5.72 23.53 -12.14
N GLN A 494 -5.26 22.40 -11.59
CA GLN A 494 -4.28 22.39 -10.50
C GLN A 494 -2.88 22.79 -10.97
N ARG A 495 -2.58 22.53 -12.23
CA ARG A 495 -1.20 22.63 -12.72
C ARG A 495 -0.68 24.06 -12.60
N ASN A 496 0.39 24.23 -11.83
CA ASN A 496 1.18 25.44 -11.74
C ASN A 496 2.58 25.17 -12.30
N TYR A 497 2.88 25.67 -13.50
CA TYR A 497 4.07 25.29 -14.29
C TYR A 497 4.11 23.79 -14.57
N LEU A 498 5.07 23.09 -13.98
CA LEU A 498 5.22 21.64 -14.07
C LEU A 498 4.90 20.96 -12.72
N MET A 499 4.38 21.69 -11.76
CA MET A 499 4.07 21.16 -10.44
C MET A 499 2.61 20.79 -10.34
N GLN A 500 2.36 19.64 -9.78
CA GLN A 500 1.04 19.09 -9.50
C GLN A 500 1.11 18.27 -8.22
N THR A 501 0.14 18.42 -7.33
CA THR A 501 0.08 17.61 -6.13
C THR A 501 -0.39 16.20 -6.45
N ARG A 502 0.20 15.21 -5.84
CA ARG A 502 -0.27 13.83 -5.88
C ARG A 502 -1.53 13.69 -5.03
N CYS A 503 -2.68 13.59 -5.66
CA CYS A 503 -3.98 13.61 -4.97
C CYS A 503 -4.97 12.55 -5.49
N ILE A 504 -4.52 11.60 -6.29
CA ILE A 504 -5.21 10.34 -6.54
C ILE A 504 -4.63 9.28 -5.60
N LEU A 505 -5.47 8.69 -4.78
CA LEU A 505 -5.16 7.43 -4.12
C LEU A 505 -5.39 6.29 -5.11
N ASP A 506 -4.34 5.56 -5.44
CA ASP A 506 -4.36 4.31 -6.20
C ASP A 506 -3.89 3.17 -5.28
N VAL A 507 -4.77 2.21 -5.00
CA VAL A 507 -4.41 1.01 -4.23
C VAL A 507 -4.42 -0.19 -5.17
N SER A 508 -3.24 -0.67 -5.49
CA SER A 508 -3.04 -1.76 -6.44
C SER A 508 -1.76 -2.54 -6.14
N PRO A 509 -1.69 -3.85 -6.43
CA PRO A 509 -0.44 -4.58 -6.26
C PRO A 509 0.64 -3.97 -7.17
N ALA A 510 1.88 -3.96 -6.70
CA ALA A 510 3.00 -3.49 -7.52
C ALA A 510 3.29 -4.44 -8.69
N LEU A 511 2.90 -5.72 -8.56
CA LEU A 511 3.11 -6.77 -9.53
C LEU A 511 1.93 -7.75 -9.54
N GLY A 512 1.42 -8.06 -10.70
CA GLY A 512 0.37 -9.04 -10.90
C GLY A 512 -1.05 -8.60 -10.48
N PRO A 513 -1.89 -9.55 -10.06
CA PRO A 513 -1.65 -10.93 -9.63
C PRO A 513 -1.45 -11.98 -10.73
N ASP A 514 -1.85 -11.72 -11.96
CA ASP A 514 -1.77 -12.64 -13.10
C ASP A 514 -2.36 -14.03 -12.80
N GLN A 515 -3.60 -14.07 -12.33
CA GLN A 515 -4.28 -15.29 -11.87
C GLN A 515 -5.32 -15.77 -12.87
N ALA A 516 -5.22 -17.04 -13.25
CA ALA A 516 -6.26 -17.71 -14.01
C ALA A 516 -7.45 -18.03 -13.09
N VAL A 517 -8.68 -17.72 -13.55
CA VAL A 517 -9.94 -17.99 -12.86
C VAL A 517 -10.76 -18.94 -13.72
N ALA A 518 -10.89 -20.19 -13.31
CA ALA A 518 -11.62 -21.20 -14.07
C ALA A 518 -13.13 -20.89 -14.13
N ALA A 519 -13.84 -21.53 -15.04
CA ALA A 519 -15.29 -21.40 -15.14
C ALA A 519 -15.96 -21.77 -13.81
N GLY A 520 -16.80 -20.89 -13.28
CA GLY A 520 -17.49 -21.04 -12.00
C GLY A 520 -16.66 -20.70 -10.76
N GLU A 521 -15.40 -20.34 -10.90
CA GLU A 521 -14.53 -19.93 -9.78
C GLU A 521 -14.55 -18.43 -9.53
N THR A 522 -14.00 -18.04 -8.38
CA THR A 522 -13.92 -16.66 -7.92
C THR A 522 -12.47 -16.29 -7.60
N PHE A 523 -12.02 -15.16 -8.12
CA PHE A 523 -10.81 -14.49 -7.68
C PHE A 523 -11.17 -13.42 -6.66
N SER A 524 -10.47 -13.36 -5.54
CA SER A 524 -10.63 -12.33 -4.51
C SER A 524 -9.38 -11.45 -4.44
N THR A 525 -9.57 -10.14 -4.40
CA THR A 525 -8.49 -9.19 -4.11
C THR A 525 -8.09 -9.27 -2.64
N PHE A 526 -7.02 -8.58 -2.27
CA PHE A 526 -6.77 -8.20 -0.88
C PHE A 526 -7.83 -7.16 -0.41
N SER A 527 -7.83 -6.83 0.88
CA SER A 527 -8.64 -5.75 1.45
C SER A 527 -7.81 -4.48 1.65
N VAL A 528 -8.42 -3.31 1.48
CA VAL A 528 -7.89 -2.02 1.89
C VAL A 528 -8.72 -1.45 3.02
N TYR A 529 -8.05 -0.81 3.99
CA TYR A 529 -8.65 -0.13 5.12
C TYR A 529 -8.37 1.36 5.01
N GLU A 530 -9.40 2.15 5.22
CA GLU A 530 -9.39 3.62 5.11
C GLU A 530 -9.82 4.21 6.44
N MET A 531 -8.97 5.02 7.07
CA MET A 531 -9.25 5.65 8.35
C MET A 531 -8.87 7.14 8.31
N PRO A 532 -9.83 8.05 8.13
CA PRO A 532 -9.56 9.49 8.22
C PRO A 532 -9.04 9.90 9.59
N PHE A 533 -8.01 10.74 9.63
CA PHE A 533 -7.54 11.38 10.84
C PHE A 533 -8.27 12.72 11.06
N ASP A 534 -8.50 13.10 12.31
CA ASP A 534 -9.12 14.37 12.66
C ASP A 534 -8.10 15.47 13.01
N SER A 535 -6.82 15.14 13.00
CA SER A 535 -5.73 16.04 13.35
C SER A 535 -4.42 15.65 12.66
N PHE A 536 -3.52 16.60 12.47
CA PHE A 536 -2.13 16.36 12.08
C PHE A 536 -1.20 16.18 13.30
N ASP A 537 -1.72 16.30 14.53
CA ASP A 537 -0.95 16.05 15.74
C ASP A 537 -0.46 14.61 15.81
N ARG A 538 0.85 14.43 16.01
CA ARG A 538 1.50 13.12 15.97
C ARG A 538 0.96 12.15 17.03
N GLU A 539 0.76 12.64 18.26
CA GLU A 539 0.25 11.79 19.34
C GLU A 539 -1.17 11.32 19.05
N ARG A 540 -2.02 12.24 18.55
CA ARG A 540 -3.40 11.91 18.22
C ARG A 540 -3.49 10.94 17.05
N LYS A 541 -2.71 11.13 15.99
CA LYS A 541 -2.61 10.16 14.87
C LYS A 541 -2.14 8.79 15.36
N GLY A 542 -1.14 8.76 16.23
CA GLY A 542 -0.65 7.54 16.84
C GLY A 542 -1.73 6.78 17.62
N LEU A 543 -2.55 7.49 18.38
CA LEU A 543 -3.70 6.89 19.09
C LEU A 543 -4.70 6.27 18.11
N PHE A 544 -4.99 6.94 16.98
CA PHE A 544 -5.84 6.39 15.92
C PHE A 544 -5.28 5.08 15.37
N THR A 545 -4.01 5.08 14.96
CA THR A 545 -3.36 3.91 14.35
C THR A 545 -3.28 2.73 15.35
N ARG A 546 -2.96 2.99 16.62
CA ARG A 546 -2.94 1.92 17.64
C ARG A 546 -4.34 1.36 17.90
N ARG A 547 -5.38 2.20 17.88
CA ARG A 547 -6.78 1.75 17.99
C ARG A 547 -7.21 0.94 16.77
N PHE A 548 -6.77 1.34 15.58
CA PHE A 548 -6.99 0.59 14.35
C PHE A 548 -6.52 -0.87 14.50
N TYR A 549 -5.27 -1.09 14.88
CA TYR A 549 -4.76 -2.46 15.03
C TYR A 549 -5.49 -3.24 16.14
N ARG A 550 -5.83 -2.62 17.26
CA ARG A 550 -6.60 -3.30 18.30
C ARG A 550 -7.98 -3.76 17.85
N ALA A 551 -8.58 -3.06 16.89
CA ALA A 551 -9.89 -3.40 16.37
C ALA A 551 -9.83 -4.39 15.20
N VAL A 552 -8.99 -4.13 14.17
CA VAL A 552 -8.97 -4.94 12.94
C VAL A 552 -7.99 -6.12 13.00
N ALA A 553 -7.00 -6.05 13.89
CA ALA A 553 -6.01 -7.09 14.15
C ALA A 553 -5.88 -7.36 15.66
N PRO A 554 -6.95 -7.80 16.34
CA PRO A 554 -7.00 -7.87 17.82
C PRO A 554 -5.98 -8.85 18.41
N TRP A 555 -5.47 -9.80 17.66
CA TRP A 555 -4.36 -10.68 18.06
C TRP A 555 -3.06 -9.92 18.36
N THR A 556 -2.88 -8.70 17.85
CA THR A 556 -1.73 -7.84 18.18
C THR A 556 -1.69 -7.44 19.66
N THR A 557 -2.81 -7.58 20.39
CA THR A 557 -2.90 -7.34 21.84
C THR A 557 -2.35 -8.48 22.69
N GLU A 558 -2.03 -9.63 22.08
CA GLU A 558 -1.40 -10.74 22.77
C GLU A 558 0.01 -10.36 23.22
N ASN A 559 0.29 -10.48 24.51
CA ASN A 559 1.59 -10.11 25.07
C ASN A 559 2.03 -11.13 26.14
N PRO A 560 2.42 -12.37 25.77
CA PRO A 560 2.94 -13.36 26.71
C PRO A 560 4.29 -12.92 27.29
N ILE A 561 4.53 -13.31 28.53
CA ILE A 561 5.84 -13.17 29.18
C ILE A 561 6.66 -14.40 28.85
N PHE A 562 7.74 -14.27 28.10
CA PHE A 562 8.49 -15.44 27.64
C PHE A 562 10.01 -15.37 27.83
N LEU A 563 10.61 -16.54 27.96
CA LEU A 563 12.05 -16.75 27.89
C LEU A 563 12.43 -17.21 26.46
N HIS A 564 13.41 -16.54 25.87
CA HIS A 564 14.00 -16.91 24.59
C HIS A 564 15.19 -17.87 24.84
N LEU A 565 14.91 -19.17 24.91
CA LEU A 565 15.83 -20.19 25.39
C LEU A 565 16.84 -20.61 24.31
N THR A 566 18.12 -20.54 24.63
CA THR A 566 19.24 -20.82 23.71
C THR A 566 19.62 -22.29 23.58
N SER A 567 18.84 -23.22 24.15
CA SER A 567 19.14 -24.66 24.12
C SER A 567 17.89 -25.51 23.97
N SER A 568 17.95 -26.54 23.14
CA SER A 568 16.93 -27.60 23.04
C SER A 568 17.33 -28.90 23.79
N ASN A 569 18.38 -28.85 24.63
CA ASN A 569 18.74 -29.96 25.49
C ASN A 569 17.64 -30.23 26.52
N PRO A 570 17.13 -31.45 26.68
CA PRO A 570 15.99 -31.75 27.54
C PRO A 570 16.16 -31.35 29.02
N GLU A 571 17.35 -31.47 29.61
CA GLU A 571 17.60 -31.05 31.00
C GLU A 571 17.55 -29.53 31.13
N THR A 572 18.18 -28.82 30.19
CA THR A 572 18.13 -27.33 30.15
C THR A 572 16.69 -26.83 29.96
N VAL A 573 15.94 -27.45 29.06
CA VAL A 573 14.54 -27.08 28.82
C VAL A 573 13.69 -27.30 30.08
N ARG A 574 13.82 -28.46 30.75
CA ARG A 574 13.06 -28.74 31.99
C ARG A 574 13.43 -27.76 33.10
N THR A 575 14.71 -27.45 33.28
CA THR A 575 15.15 -26.43 34.25
C THR A 575 14.57 -25.05 33.91
N ALA A 576 14.59 -24.66 32.63
CA ALA A 576 13.99 -23.39 32.21
C ALA A 576 12.46 -23.35 32.43
N VAL A 577 11.76 -24.45 32.16
CA VAL A 577 10.32 -24.60 32.46
C VAL A 577 10.03 -24.41 33.94
N ASP A 578 10.81 -25.05 34.80
CA ASP A 578 10.62 -24.90 36.26
C ASP A 578 10.91 -23.46 36.70
N GLN A 579 11.96 -22.80 36.19
CA GLN A 579 12.24 -21.38 36.46
C GLN A 579 11.14 -20.46 35.95
N CYS A 580 10.60 -20.70 34.77
CA CYS A 580 9.45 -19.94 34.24
C CYS A 580 8.23 -20.06 35.17
N ALA A 581 7.91 -21.28 35.57
CA ALA A 581 6.76 -21.53 36.48
C ALA A 581 6.96 -20.86 37.85
N GLU A 582 8.17 -20.89 38.40
CA GLU A 582 8.51 -20.29 39.70
C GLU A 582 8.54 -18.76 39.68
N THR A 583 8.79 -18.14 38.54
CA THR A 583 8.91 -16.68 38.41
C THR A 583 7.68 -16.05 37.74
N GLY A 584 6.70 -16.87 37.34
CA GLY A 584 5.49 -16.39 36.74
C GLY A 584 5.61 -16.07 35.24
N TYR A 585 6.67 -16.50 34.56
CA TYR A 585 6.73 -16.52 33.11
C TYR A 585 5.66 -17.44 32.53
N GLU A 586 5.32 -17.28 31.27
CA GLU A 586 4.15 -17.89 30.64
C GLU A 586 4.49 -18.79 29.46
N MET A 587 5.67 -18.56 28.85
CA MET A 587 6.10 -19.21 27.59
C MET A 587 7.60 -19.38 27.53
N ILE A 588 8.04 -20.40 26.79
CA ILE A 588 9.42 -20.56 26.32
C ILE A 588 9.41 -20.64 24.80
N ILE A 589 10.25 -19.85 24.15
CA ILE A 589 10.53 -19.96 22.72
C ILE A 589 11.94 -20.54 22.58
N LEU A 590 12.06 -21.71 21.92
CA LEU A 590 13.34 -22.28 21.54
C LEU A 590 13.93 -21.44 20.42
N SER A 591 14.84 -20.56 20.80
CA SER A 591 15.41 -19.49 20.01
C SER A 591 16.25 -19.99 18.84
N PHE A 592 16.55 -19.10 17.93
CA PHE A 592 17.62 -19.22 16.96
C PHE A 592 18.89 -19.77 17.62
N GLY A 593 19.52 -20.78 16.99
CA GLY A 593 20.73 -21.43 17.51
C GLY A 593 20.51 -22.38 18.69
N SER A 594 19.29 -22.60 19.16
CA SER A 594 18.98 -23.55 20.24
C SER A 594 19.17 -25.03 19.85
N GLY A 595 19.26 -25.33 18.57
CA GLY A 595 19.28 -26.69 18.03
C GLY A 595 17.90 -27.33 17.87
N ALA A 596 16.82 -26.58 18.06
CA ALA A 596 15.48 -27.02 17.65
C ALA A 596 15.35 -26.95 16.13
N ASN A 597 14.74 -27.99 15.52
CA ASN A 597 14.50 -28.05 14.10
C ASN A 597 13.05 -28.43 13.82
N ALA A 598 12.24 -27.45 13.43
CA ALA A 598 10.84 -27.67 13.09
C ALA A 598 10.62 -28.29 11.70
N GLU A 599 11.65 -28.37 10.87
CA GLU A 599 11.62 -29.02 9.56
C GLU A 599 11.90 -30.54 9.65
N ASP A 600 12.40 -31.02 10.80
CA ASP A 600 12.59 -32.44 11.07
C ASP A 600 11.33 -33.04 11.69
N ILE A 601 10.50 -33.65 10.86
CA ILE A 601 9.25 -34.35 11.26
C ILE A 601 9.42 -35.84 11.58
N SER A 602 10.68 -36.30 11.77
CA SER A 602 10.94 -37.66 12.21
C SER A 602 10.25 -37.96 13.55
N GLU A 603 9.87 -39.23 13.74
CA GLU A 603 9.23 -39.68 15.00
C GLU A 603 10.11 -39.37 16.23
N ALA A 604 11.41 -39.56 16.10
CA ALA A 604 12.36 -39.27 17.20
C ALA A 604 12.37 -37.80 17.60
N ASN A 605 12.38 -36.88 16.63
CA ASN A 605 12.41 -35.46 16.90
C ASN A 605 11.06 -34.96 17.44
N THR A 606 9.95 -35.36 16.79
CA THR A 606 8.62 -34.94 17.22
C THR A 606 8.22 -35.52 18.58
N ALA A 607 8.58 -36.77 18.89
CA ALA A 607 8.35 -37.37 20.19
C ALA A 607 9.14 -36.67 21.31
N LYS A 608 10.42 -36.33 21.06
CA LYS A 608 11.24 -35.55 21.99
C LYS A 608 10.57 -34.24 22.36
N PHE A 609 10.13 -33.48 21.38
CA PHE A 609 9.52 -32.16 21.63
C PHE A 609 8.12 -32.29 22.23
N ARG A 610 7.34 -33.31 21.89
CA ARG A 610 6.05 -33.60 22.53
C ARG A 610 6.21 -33.82 24.03
N GLU A 611 7.19 -34.64 24.44
CA GLU A 611 7.46 -34.89 25.85
C GLU A 611 7.82 -33.62 26.61
N LEU A 612 8.62 -32.72 25.99
CA LEU A 612 8.98 -31.44 26.59
C LEU A 612 7.80 -30.48 26.67
N VAL A 613 6.97 -30.42 25.63
CA VAL A 613 5.73 -29.63 25.60
C VAL A 613 4.76 -30.10 26.67
N ASP A 614 4.57 -31.43 26.82
CA ASP A 614 3.68 -32.01 27.84
C ASP A 614 4.19 -31.68 29.26
N TYR A 615 5.52 -31.73 29.45
CA TYR A 615 6.12 -31.30 30.72
C TYR A 615 5.88 -29.82 31.01
N ALA A 616 6.13 -28.93 30.04
CA ALA A 616 5.93 -27.49 30.16
C ALA A 616 4.45 -27.18 30.46
N ARG A 617 3.54 -27.80 29.72
CA ARG A 617 2.09 -27.64 29.92
C ARG A 617 1.63 -28.10 31.29
N SER A 618 2.23 -29.18 31.85
CA SER A 618 1.95 -29.62 33.22
C SER A 618 2.29 -28.56 34.29
N LYS A 619 3.17 -27.61 33.94
CA LYS A 619 3.56 -26.46 34.78
C LYS A 619 2.85 -25.16 34.40
N GLY A 620 1.93 -25.19 33.42
CA GLY A 620 1.24 -23.99 32.93
C GLY A 620 2.05 -23.13 31.95
N ILE A 621 3.15 -23.66 31.41
CA ILE A 621 4.06 -22.97 30.47
C ILE A 621 3.79 -23.49 29.07
N GLU A 622 3.63 -22.58 28.10
CA GLU A 622 3.58 -22.93 26.69
C GLU A 622 4.99 -22.94 26.06
N MET A 623 5.14 -23.73 25.01
CA MET A 623 6.40 -23.82 24.28
C MET A 623 6.20 -23.49 22.81
N GLY A 624 7.24 -22.90 22.24
CA GLY A 624 7.36 -22.64 20.81
C GLY A 624 8.77 -22.79 20.29
N CYS A 625 8.94 -22.64 18.99
CA CYS A 625 10.25 -22.70 18.35
C CYS A 625 10.40 -21.71 17.21
N TYR A 626 11.64 -21.46 16.87
CA TYR A 626 12.10 -20.62 15.78
C TYR A 626 12.28 -21.43 14.49
N SER A 627 11.99 -20.82 13.34
CA SER A 627 12.42 -21.26 12.02
C SER A 627 12.82 -20.06 11.18
N LEU A 628 13.89 -20.19 10.39
CA LEU A 628 14.34 -19.20 9.42
C LEU A 628 13.87 -19.60 8.01
N LEU A 629 13.13 -18.72 7.34
CA LEU A 629 12.59 -19.02 6.01
C LEU A 629 13.51 -18.53 4.89
N ALA A 630 13.83 -17.24 4.86
CA ALA A 630 14.72 -16.62 3.86
C ALA A 630 16.08 -16.25 4.45
N SER A 631 16.91 -15.51 3.73
CA SER A 631 18.30 -15.20 4.09
C SER A 631 19.14 -16.47 4.30
N ARG A 632 18.80 -17.55 3.61
CA ARG A 632 19.53 -18.82 3.61
C ARG A 632 19.51 -19.47 2.23
N TRP A 633 20.58 -20.16 1.91
CA TRP A 633 20.68 -20.97 0.71
C TRP A 633 20.18 -22.40 1.00
N ILE A 634 19.32 -22.91 0.14
CA ILE A 634 18.84 -24.31 0.15
C ILE A 634 19.49 -25.06 -1.03
N SER A 635 19.19 -24.63 -2.25
CA SER A 635 19.82 -25.07 -3.48
C SER A 635 19.61 -24.04 -4.58
N ASP A 636 20.40 -24.14 -5.65
CA ASP A 636 20.31 -23.23 -6.79
C ASP A 636 18.99 -23.31 -7.54
N GLU A 637 18.34 -24.49 -7.49
CA GLU A 637 17.09 -24.78 -8.20
C GLU A 637 15.86 -24.19 -7.50
N VAL A 638 15.94 -23.89 -6.19
CA VAL A 638 14.81 -23.39 -5.42
C VAL A 638 14.93 -21.92 -5.06
N ASP A 639 16.10 -21.31 -5.27
CA ASP A 639 16.29 -19.89 -5.00
C ASP A 639 15.50 -19.02 -5.99
N VAL A 640 15.05 -17.84 -5.56
CA VAL A 640 14.38 -16.90 -6.45
C VAL A 640 15.34 -16.42 -7.55
N ILE A 641 14.80 -16.12 -8.72
CA ILE A 641 15.54 -15.49 -9.81
C ILE A 641 15.23 -13.99 -9.79
N ASN A 642 16.27 -13.19 -9.57
CA ASN A 642 16.19 -11.74 -9.58
C ASN A 642 15.87 -11.25 -11.00
N PRO A 643 14.79 -10.49 -11.22
CA PRO A 643 14.37 -10.05 -12.56
C PRO A 643 15.34 -9.04 -13.22
N GLU A 644 16.11 -8.29 -12.43
CA GLU A 644 17.05 -7.29 -12.97
C GLU A 644 18.33 -7.94 -13.50
N THR A 645 18.81 -8.98 -12.81
CA THR A 645 20.09 -9.61 -13.14
C THR A 645 19.95 -10.91 -13.90
N GLY A 646 18.77 -11.54 -13.83
CA GLY A 646 18.52 -12.89 -14.37
C GLY A 646 19.25 -13.99 -13.58
N HIS A 647 19.85 -13.67 -12.44
CA HIS A 647 20.57 -14.60 -11.59
C HIS A 647 19.77 -14.93 -10.33
N ARG A 648 20.12 -16.04 -9.67
CA ARG A 648 19.56 -16.40 -8.37
C ARG A 648 19.87 -15.37 -7.30
N GLY A 649 19.04 -15.34 -6.27
CA GLY A 649 19.13 -14.48 -5.10
C GLY A 649 18.07 -13.41 -5.05
N GLY A 650 17.55 -13.17 -3.84
CA GLY A 650 16.56 -12.12 -3.58
C GLY A 650 17.17 -10.73 -3.67
N MET A 651 16.34 -9.75 -3.99
CA MET A 651 16.77 -8.34 -4.13
C MET A 651 17.16 -7.72 -2.77
N THR A 652 16.59 -8.22 -1.67
CA THR A 652 16.73 -7.61 -0.35
C THR A 652 17.79 -8.29 0.52
N PHE A 653 17.79 -9.64 0.60
CA PHE A 653 18.58 -10.37 1.60
C PHE A 653 19.49 -11.46 1.00
N GLY A 654 19.78 -11.42 -0.28
CA GLY A 654 20.62 -12.44 -0.92
C GLY A 654 19.84 -13.73 -1.19
N SER A 655 20.34 -14.90 -0.74
CA SER A 655 19.63 -16.18 -0.97
C SER A 655 18.26 -16.17 -0.32
N SER A 656 17.24 -16.43 -1.13
CA SER A 656 15.82 -16.41 -0.74
C SER A 656 15.11 -17.56 -1.46
N PRO A 657 14.83 -18.67 -0.78
CA PRO A 657 14.11 -19.78 -1.41
C PRO A 657 12.72 -19.35 -1.86
N CYS A 658 12.36 -19.65 -3.12
CA CYS A 658 11.04 -19.36 -3.64
C CYS A 658 9.97 -20.21 -2.95
N LEU A 659 8.98 -19.55 -2.32
CA LEU A 659 7.89 -20.24 -1.61
C LEU A 659 6.96 -21.01 -2.55
N CYS A 660 7.01 -20.73 -3.84
CA CYS A 660 6.28 -21.40 -4.91
C CYS A 660 7.13 -22.46 -5.63
N SER A 661 8.26 -22.87 -5.08
CA SER A 661 8.97 -24.10 -5.45
C SER A 661 8.38 -25.32 -4.72
N ASP A 662 8.70 -26.53 -5.18
CA ASP A 662 8.32 -27.75 -4.47
C ASP A 662 8.87 -27.78 -3.04
N TRP A 663 10.09 -27.27 -2.82
CA TRP A 663 10.66 -27.13 -1.48
C TRP A 663 9.81 -26.21 -0.59
N GLY A 664 9.32 -25.09 -1.11
CA GLY A 664 8.49 -24.16 -0.33
C GLY A 664 7.22 -24.83 0.18
N TYR A 665 6.53 -25.57 -0.67
CA TYR A 665 5.34 -26.34 -0.30
C TYR A 665 5.66 -27.41 0.74
N GLU A 666 6.73 -28.16 0.53
CA GLU A 666 7.20 -29.17 1.49
C GLU A 666 7.59 -28.55 2.84
N TYR A 667 8.22 -27.37 2.85
CA TYR A 667 8.57 -26.64 4.07
C TYR A 667 7.32 -26.30 4.89
N PHE A 668 6.28 -25.72 4.29
CA PHE A 668 5.05 -25.37 4.99
C PHE A 668 4.33 -26.62 5.52
N ASP A 669 4.30 -27.71 4.77
CA ASP A 669 3.72 -28.97 5.21
C ASP A 669 4.49 -29.59 6.39
N LYS A 670 5.82 -29.50 6.40
CA LYS A 670 6.67 -29.93 7.53
C LYS A 670 6.39 -29.10 8.78
N ILE A 671 6.35 -27.77 8.65
CA ILE A 671 6.06 -26.87 9.77
C ILE A 671 4.68 -27.21 10.37
N ARG A 672 3.64 -27.33 9.55
CA ARG A 672 2.30 -27.73 10.01
C ARG A 672 2.34 -29.06 10.74
N THR A 673 2.91 -30.09 10.13
CA THR A 673 3.04 -31.44 10.71
C THR A 673 3.80 -31.45 12.03
N PHE A 674 4.87 -30.65 12.14
CA PHE A 674 5.65 -30.53 13.36
C PHE A 674 4.81 -29.96 14.51
N PHE A 675 4.07 -28.86 14.27
CA PHE A 675 3.21 -28.24 15.27
C PHE A 675 2.06 -29.17 15.68
N GLU A 676 1.42 -29.84 14.75
CA GLU A 676 0.36 -30.84 15.02
C GLU A 676 0.86 -32.00 15.89
N ARG A 677 2.07 -32.52 15.60
CA ARG A 677 2.63 -33.67 16.32
C ARG A 677 3.21 -33.32 17.69
N THR A 678 3.80 -32.12 17.84
CA THR A 678 4.45 -31.69 19.09
C THR A 678 3.49 -30.99 20.03
N GLY A 679 2.45 -30.36 19.50
CA GLY A 679 1.53 -29.53 20.26
C GLY A 679 2.12 -28.17 20.70
N MET A 680 3.20 -27.70 20.12
CA MET A 680 3.73 -26.36 20.36
C MET A 680 2.68 -25.28 20.08
N ARG A 681 2.75 -24.15 20.80
CA ARG A 681 1.78 -23.05 20.75
C ARG A 681 2.37 -21.68 20.44
N CYS A 682 3.62 -21.64 20.00
CA CYS A 682 4.25 -20.42 19.49
C CYS A 682 5.15 -20.77 18.30
N PHE A 683 5.00 -20.01 17.24
CA PHE A 683 5.88 -20.06 16.07
C PHE A 683 6.61 -18.74 15.93
N GLU A 684 7.92 -18.78 16.08
CA GLU A 684 8.79 -17.66 15.73
C GLU A 684 9.34 -17.91 14.32
N HIS A 685 8.89 -17.09 13.38
CA HIS A 685 9.19 -17.25 11.97
C HIS A 685 9.95 -16.04 11.45
N ASP A 686 11.24 -16.21 11.19
CA ASP A 686 12.15 -15.18 10.74
C ASP A 686 12.48 -15.34 9.25
N GLY A 687 12.76 -14.23 8.56
CA GLY A 687 12.98 -14.24 7.12
C GLY A 687 11.73 -14.53 6.31
N SER A 688 10.58 -14.18 6.83
CA SER A 688 9.28 -14.33 6.16
C SER A 688 9.04 -13.19 5.16
N TYR A 689 9.92 -13.04 4.17
CA TYR A 689 9.86 -11.93 3.19
C TYR A 689 9.23 -12.37 1.87
N PRO A 690 7.91 -12.49 1.73
CA PRO A 690 7.29 -12.89 0.47
C PRO A 690 7.40 -11.82 -0.61
N GLY A 691 8.14 -10.73 -0.32
CA GLY A 691 8.38 -9.65 -1.23
C GLY A 691 9.47 -9.92 -2.27
N ASP A 692 10.28 -10.95 -2.10
CA ASP A 692 11.27 -11.31 -3.12
C ASP A 692 10.56 -11.91 -4.32
N VAL A 693 10.43 -11.09 -5.38
CA VAL A 693 9.85 -11.52 -6.65
C VAL A 693 10.72 -12.59 -7.33
N CYS A 694 10.11 -13.48 -8.10
CA CYS A 694 10.83 -14.57 -8.76
C CYS A 694 10.55 -14.60 -10.27
N ALA A 695 11.56 -14.36 -11.08
CA ALA A 695 11.47 -14.44 -12.53
C ALA A 695 11.66 -15.87 -13.07
N SER A 696 11.74 -16.88 -12.22
CA SER A 696 11.84 -18.28 -12.66
C SER A 696 10.56 -18.69 -13.39
N THR A 697 10.72 -19.47 -14.46
CA THR A 697 9.65 -20.15 -15.18
C THR A 697 9.68 -21.67 -14.97
N SER A 698 10.57 -22.13 -14.09
CA SER A 698 10.75 -23.57 -13.79
C SER A 698 10.21 -23.99 -12.42
N HIS A 699 9.82 -23.07 -11.57
CA HIS A 699 9.18 -23.39 -10.29
C HIS A 699 7.73 -23.85 -10.52
N ALA A 700 7.30 -24.87 -9.79
CA ALA A 700 6.07 -25.60 -10.10
C ALA A 700 4.78 -24.83 -9.82
N HIS A 701 4.83 -23.82 -8.91
CA HIS A 701 3.62 -23.20 -8.35
C HIS A 701 3.48 -21.72 -8.66
N HIS A 702 4.21 -21.22 -9.66
CA HIS A 702 3.98 -19.94 -10.33
C HIS A 702 4.45 -20.01 -11.79
N LYS A 703 3.89 -19.14 -12.64
CA LYS A 703 4.18 -19.12 -14.09
C LYS A 703 5.46 -18.34 -14.43
N GLY A 704 5.77 -17.33 -13.64
CA GLY A 704 6.89 -16.43 -13.87
C GLY A 704 6.87 -15.22 -12.94
N LEU A 705 7.45 -14.10 -13.38
CA LEU A 705 7.57 -12.89 -12.58
C LEU A 705 6.20 -12.37 -12.14
N ALA A 706 5.25 -12.27 -13.06
CA ALA A 706 3.99 -11.55 -12.86
C ALA A 706 3.12 -12.13 -11.73
N ASP A 707 3.09 -13.45 -11.54
CA ASP A 707 2.29 -14.11 -10.51
C ASP A 707 3.09 -14.56 -9.28
N SER A 708 4.43 -14.38 -9.30
CA SER A 708 5.31 -14.94 -8.28
C SER A 708 5.07 -14.38 -6.88
N GLN A 709 4.95 -13.06 -6.76
CA GLN A 709 4.77 -12.38 -5.47
C GLN A 709 3.41 -12.71 -4.86
N TRP A 710 2.34 -12.70 -5.68
CA TRP A 710 1.00 -13.04 -5.26
C TRP A 710 0.89 -14.46 -4.71
N ASN A 711 1.43 -15.42 -5.43
CA ASN A 711 1.36 -16.82 -5.03
C ASN A 711 2.22 -17.12 -3.78
N GLN A 712 3.39 -16.51 -3.66
CA GLN A 712 4.22 -16.64 -2.45
C GLN A 712 3.53 -16.05 -1.22
N PHE A 713 2.94 -14.84 -1.36
CA PHE A 713 2.19 -14.19 -0.29
C PHE A 713 0.99 -15.05 0.18
N ARG A 714 0.20 -15.60 -0.75
CA ARG A 714 -0.90 -16.50 -0.41
C ARG A 714 -0.42 -17.73 0.36
N LYS A 715 0.69 -18.31 -0.06
CA LYS A 715 1.21 -19.52 0.58
C LYS A 715 1.65 -19.30 2.02
N ILE A 716 2.32 -18.21 2.32
CA ILE A 716 2.75 -17.90 3.69
C ILE A 716 1.58 -17.49 4.59
N THR A 717 0.63 -16.73 4.06
CA THR A 717 -0.55 -16.29 4.83
C THR A 717 -1.51 -17.44 5.12
N GLU A 718 -1.63 -18.44 4.26
CA GLU A 718 -2.35 -19.69 4.55
C GLU A 718 -1.82 -20.39 5.81
N LEU A 719 -0.50 -20.45 6.00
CA LEU A 719 0.09 -21.00 7.21
C LEU A 719 -0.28 -20.16 8.44
N TYR A 720 -0.18 -18.83 8.35
CA TYR A 720 -0.47 -17.94 9.48
C TYR A 720 -1.95 -17.98 9.89
N HIS A 721 -2.87 -18.00 8.92
CA HIS A 721 -4.30 -18.13 9.18
C HIS A 721 -4.61 -19.49 9.86
N TRP A 722 -4.04 -20.58 9.37
CA TRP A 722 -4.16 -21.89 10.02
C TRP A 722 -3.65 -21.86 11.47
N MET A 723 -2.47 -21.28 11.70
CA MET A 723 -1.91 -21.16 13.06
C MET A 723 -2.80 -20.35 13.98
N ARG A 724 -3.42 -19.27 13.49
CA ARG A 724 -4.37 -18.49 14.28
C ARG A 724 -5.64 -19.26 14.60
N ALA A 725 -6.17 -20.00 13.65
CA ALA A 725 -7.31 -20.89 13.88
C ALA A 725 -7.02 -21.96 14.94
N GLU A 726 -5.79 -22.47 14.99
CA GLU A 726 -5.31 -23.42 15.99
C GLU A 726 -4.90 -22.79 17.34
N GLY A 727 -4.96 -21.47 17.49
CA GLY A 727 -4.55 -20.74 18.69
C GLY A 727 -3.04 -20.72 18.92
N ILE A 728 -2.25 -20.86 17.87
CA ILE A 728 -0.79 -20.75 17.92
C ILE A 728 -0.41 -19.28 17.85
N TYR A 729 0.38 -18.83 18.83
CA TYR A 729 0.91 -17.46 18.87
C TYR A 729 1.98 -17.27 17.79
N LEU A 730 1.84 -16.21 17.00
CA LEU A 730 2.78 -15.87 15.91
C LEU A 730 3.75 -14.77 16.35
N ASN A 731 5.00 -15.14 16.61
CA ASN A 731 6.10 -14.24 16.88
C ASN A 731 6.91 -14.00 15.59
N VAL A 732 6.34 -13.22 14.67
CA VAL A 732 6.91 -12.96 13.35
C VAL A 732 7.48 -11.54 13.34
N PRO A 733 8.80 -11.34 13.13
CA PRO A 733 9.42 -10.02 13.15
C PRO A 733 9.07 -9.15 11.93
N ASP A 734 8.64 -9.76 10.83
CA ASP A 734 8.19 -9.03 9.64
C ASP A 734 6.73 -8.57 9.79
N PHE A 735 6.37 -7.56 9.00
CA PHE A 735 5.08 -6.87 9.14
C PHE A 735 3.92 -7.68 8.54
N TYR A 736 3.22 -8.45 9.34
CA TYR A 736 2.03 -9.26 8.95
C TYR A 736 0.84 -9.06 9.89
N PHE A 737 0.65 -7.86 10.45
CA PHE A 737 -0.37 -7.63 11.46
C PHE A 737 -1.77 -8.03 11.00
N LEU A 738 -2.17 -7.62 9.80
CA LEU A 738 -3.49 -7.92 9.27
C LEU A 738 -3.65 -9.41 8.85
N ASN A 739 -2.55 -10.17 8.83
CA ASN A 739 -2.53 -11.61 8.52
C ASN A 739 -2.17 -12.49 9.72
N GLY A 740 -2.24 -11.97 10.94
CA GLY A 740 -2.16 -12.76 12.15
C GLY A 740 -0.87 -12.61 12.96
N SER A 741 0.17 -11.89 12.51
CA SER A 741 1.35 -11.65 13.33
C SER A 741 1.07 -10.68 14.47
N THR A 742 1.89 -10.76 15.52
CA THR A 742 1.80 -9.84 16.66
C THR A 742 2.99 -8.91 16.75
N LYS A 743 4.00 -9.13 15.92
CA LYS A 743 5.27 -8.43 16.00
C LYS A 743 5.65 -7.76 14.71
N THR A 744 6.50 -6.77 14.86
CA THR A 744 7.37 -6.28 13.78
C THR A 744 8.79 -6.20 14.32
N SER A 745 9.78 -6.08 13.45
CA SER A 745 11.15 -5.79 13.86
C SER A 745 11.35 -4.31 14.23
N ILE A 746 10.29 -3.53 14.30
CA ILE A 746 10.36 -2.15 14.77
C ILE A 746 10.87 -2.14 16.22
N GLY A 747 11.92 -1.36 16.49
CA GLY A 747 12.65 -1.44 17.74
C GLY A 747 13.80 -2.46 17.75
N TYR A 748 13.92 -3.31 16.75
CA TYR A 748 15.02 -4.22 16.58
C TYR A 748 16.30 -3.48 16.18
N ARG A 749 17.33 -3.60 17.00
CA ARG A 749 18.63 -2.97 16.76
C ARG A 749 19.75 -3.90 17.19
N GLU A 750 20.31 -4.62 16.27
CA GLU A 750 21.39 -5.58 16.51
C GLU A 750 22.60 -4.95 17.19
N THR A 751 22.93 -3.70 16.83
CA THR A 751 24.04 -2.98 17.45
C THR A 751 23.89 -2.78 18.95
N ASN A 752 22.65 -2.78 19.49
CA ASN A 752 22.43 -2.66 20.94
C ASN A 752 22.90 -3.91 21.70
N TRP A 753 22.94 -5.07 21.06
CA TRP A 753 23.31 -6.33 21.71
C TRP A 753 24.79 -6.41 22.04
N SER A 754 25.63 -5.61 21.36
CA SER A 754 27.06 -5.51 21.60
C SER A 754 27.49 -4.29 22.42
N LEU A 755 26.54 -3.41 22.77
CA LEU A 755 26.85 -2.24 23.61
C LEU A 755 27.03 -2.62 25.07
N PRO A 756 27.83 -1.87 25.83
CA PRO A 756 27.88 -2.00 27.28
C PRO A 756 26.52 -1.83 27.94
N ARG A 757 26.24 -2.54 29.04
CA ARG A 757 24.93 -2.59 29.72
C ARG A 757 24.33 -1.21 30.03
N ASP A 758 25.16 -0.27 30.50
CA ASP A 758 24.73 1.11 30.80
C ASP A 758 24.13 1.82 29.56
N ARG A 759 24.73 1.57 28.38
CA ARG A 759 24.23 2.12 27.11
C ARG A 759 22.99 1.39 26.64
N GLN A 760 22.93 0.08 26.82
CA GLN A 760 21.73 -0.69 26.51
C GLN A 760 20.51 -0.17 27.29
N LEU A 761 20.65 0.18 28.57
CA LEU A 761 19.59 0.77 29.39
C LEU A 761 19.02 2.04 28.75
N MET A 762 19.88 2.90 28.25
CA MET A 762 19.44 4.15 27.62
C MET A 762 18.79 3.92 26.27
N HIS A 763 19.41 3.10 25.42
CA HIS A 763 18.88 2.76 24.10
C HIS A 763 17.54 2.03 24.18
N THR A 764 17.32 1.15 25.17
CA THR A 764 16.04 0.47 25.38
C THR A 764 14.92 1.47 25.62
N ARG A 765 15.13 2.48 26.48
CA ARG A 765 14.12 3.53 26.71
C ARG A 765 13.89 4.39 25.46
N GLN A 766 14.94 4.72 24.70
CA GLN A 766 14.80 5.42 23.42
C GLN A 766 13.99 4.61 22.42
N LEU A 767 14.25 3.32 22.30
CA LEU A 767 13.46 2.41 21.44
C LEU A 767 11.98 2.38 21.86
N ASN A 768 11.72 2.18 23.15
CA ASN A 768 10.37 2.13 23.68
C ASN A 768 9.60 3.44 23.45
N TYR A 769 10.29 4.57 23.48
CA TYR A 769 9.72 5.89 23.21
C TYR A 769 9.53 6.15 21.71
N ASP A 770 10.60 5.92 20.91
CA ASP A 770 10.61 6.30 19.50
C ASP A 770 9.72 5.40 18.62
N CYS A 771 9.53 4.13 19.02
CA CYS A 771 8.84 3.14 18.21
C CYS A 771 7.36 2.92 18.60
N THR A 772 6.85 3.57 19.64
CA THR A 772 5.45 3.40 20.10
C THR A 772 4.51 4.52 19.64
N TRP A 773 4.96 5.41 18.79
CA TRP A 773 4.08 6.47 18.26
C TRP A 773 2.91 5.90 17.46
N GLU A 774 3.15 5.03 16.52
CA GLU A 774 2.15 4.47 15.60
C GLU A 774 1.90 2.97 15.82
N ARG A 775 2.66 2.33 16.72
CA ARG A 775 2.60 0.88 16.98
C ARG A 775 2.17 0.58 18.39
N ILE A 776 1.43 -0.50 18.55
CA ILE A 776 1.07 -1.05 19.86
C ILE A 776 2.36 -1.48 20.56
N PRO A 777 2.56 -1.15 21.86
CA PRO A 777 3.79 -1.53 22.55
C PRO A 777 4.12 -3.03 22.47
N SER A 778 3.10 -3.90 22.57
CA SER A 778 3.27 -5.37 22.45
C SER A 778 3.82 -5.83 21.10
N SER A 779 3.76 -5.00 20.06
CA SER A 779 4.32 -5.33 18.75
C SER A 779 5.81 -5.03 18.62
N LEU A 780 6.42 -4.32 19.58
CA LEU A 780 7.86 -4.09 19.61
C LEU A 780 8.61 -5.35 20.00
N TRP A 781 9.74 -5.56 19.34
CA TRP A 781 10.66 -6.65 19.64
C TRP A 781 11.92 -6.10 20.31
N SER A 782 11.89 -5.96 21.64
CA SER A 782 13.05 -5.54 22.43
C SER A 782 13.89 -6.74 22.82
N PHE A 783 15.13 -6.77 22.35
CA PHE A 783 16.06 -7.86 22.60
C PHE A 783 16.94 -7.60 23.82
N VAL A 784 16.96 -8.54 24.76
CA VAL A 784 17.78 -8.47 25.99
C VAL A 784 18.77 -9.64 26.03
N PRO A 785 20.06 -9.41 25.74
CA PRO A 785 21.06 -10.48 25.72
C PRO A 785 21.47 -10.86 27.14
N LEU A 786 20.96 -11.99 27.64
CA LEU A 786 21.44 -12.57 28.90
C LEU A 786 22.85 -13.17 28.72
N VAL A 787 23.09 -13.77 27.55
CA VAL A 787 24.41 -14.27 27.11
C VAL A 787 24.84 -13.57 25.83
N GLU A 788 26.11 -13.66 25.50
CA GLU A 788 26.71 -13.06 24.30
C GLU A 788 25.99 -13.58 23.03
N TYR A 789 25.70 -12.64 22.11
CA TYR A 789 25.04 -12.95 20.83
C TYR A 789 25.78 -12.33 19.63
N HIS A 790 25.98 -11.03 19.59
CA HIS A 790 26.63 -10.29 18.49
C HIS A 790 27.94 -9.62 18.92
N GLY A 791 28.69 -10.25 19.77
CA GLY A 791 29.92 -9.65 20.33
C GLY A 791 29.67 -8.73 21.53
N GLY A 792 30.61 -7.84 21.84
CA GLY A 792 30.55 -6.98 23.02
C GLY A 792 31.05 -7.64 24.31
N GLY A 793 31.19 -8.96 24.34
CA GLY A 793 31.75 -9.74 25.45
C GLY A 793 30.99 -9.54 26.77
N ALA A 794 31.67 -9.73 27.88
CA ALA A 794 31.15 -9.63 29.24
C ALA A 794 30.56 -8.24 29.58
N ALA A 795 30.94 -7.18 28.85
CA ALA A 795 30.39 -5.84 29.09
C ALA A 795 28.95 -5.68 28.56
N ALA A 796 28.59 -6.47 27.56
CA ALA A 796 27.29 -6.40 26.88
C ALA A 796 26.23 -7.40 27.42
N THR A 797 26.67 -8.46 28.13
CA THR A 797 25.79 -9.53 28.61
C THR A 797 25.40 -9.34 30.06
N LEU A 798 24.28 -9.94 30.48
CA LEU A 798 23.79 -9.91 31.85
C LEU A 798 24.28 -11.09 32.72
N GLU A 799 24.77 -12.16 32.10
CA GLU A 799 25.38 -13.26 32.86
C GLU A 799 26.77 -12.87 33.37
N PRO A 800 27.13 -13.21 34.63
CA PRO A 800 26.26 -13.84 35.65
C PRO A 800 25.19 -12.87 36.18
N LEU A 801 23.93 -13.31 36.27
CA LEU A 801 22.76 -12.43 36.55
C LEU A 801 22.87 -11.79 37.94
N SER A 802 23.46 -12.50 38.91
CA SER A 802 23.66 -12.02 40.29
C SER A 802 24.66 -10.86 40.36
N GLU A 803 25.66 -10.79 39.45
CA GLU A 803 26.62 -9.71 39.39
C GLU A 803 26.07 -8.44 38.72
N HIS A 804 25.00 -8.60 37.89
CA HIS A 804 24.37 -7.53 37.10
C HIS A 804 22.89 -7.35 37.43
N LEU A 805 22.49 -7.68 38.67
CA LEU A 805 21.10 -7.68 39.09
C LEU A 805 20.41 -6.31 38.93
N SER A 806 21.11 -5.22 39.17
CA SER A 806 20.57 -3.85 39.05
C SER A 806 20.16 -3.55 37.62
N GLU A 807 21.05 -3.81 36.66
CA GLU A 807 20.80 -3.59 35.23
C GLU A 807 19.71 -4.55 34.73
N TYR A 808 19.73 -5.81 35.12
CA TYR A 808 18.73 -6.80 34.76
C TYR A 808 17.33 -6.39 35.21
N ARG A 809 17.19 -6.00 36.49
CA ARG A 809 15.94 -5.47 37.04
C ARG A 809 15.45 -4.22 36.30
N THR A 810 16.37 -3.28 36.02
CA THR A 810 16.02 -2.03 35.34
C THR A 810 15.54 -2.30 33.92
N LEU A 811 16.19 -3.18 33.16
CA LEU A 811 15.75 -3.58 31.81
C LEU A 811 14.34 -4.23 31.84
N MET A 812 14.06 -5.09 32.84
CA MET A 812 12.72 -5.65 33.01
C MET A 812 11.69 -4.56 33.25
N VAL A 813 11.93 -3.64 34.16
CA VAL A 813 11.00 -2.53 34.45
C VAL A 813 10.81 -1.63 33.24
N GLN A 814 11.85 -1.32 32.48
CA GLN A 814 11.75 -0.50 31.28
C GLN A 814 10.88 -1.14 30.20
N ASN A 815 11.04 -2.43 29.94
CA ASN A 815 10.30 -3.14 28.91
C ASN A 815 8.87 -3.45 29.33
N TYR A 816 8.68 -4.09 30.48
CA TYR A 816 7.34 -4.41 30.98
C TYR A 816 6.54 -3.15 31.33
N GLY A 817 7.21 -2.12 31.85
CA GLY A 817 6.61 -0.83 32.16
C GLY A 817 6.19 -0.04 30.92
N ALA A 818 6.76 -0.31 29.75
CA ALA A 818 6.32 0.23 28.48
C ALA A 818 5.31 -0.69 27.76
N GLY A 819 4.96 -1.84 28.34
CA GLY A 819 4.10 -2.84 27.70
C GLY A 819 4.76 -3.53 26.51
N VAL A 820 6.09 -3.38 26.37
CA VAL A 820 6.87 -3.94 25.26
C VAL A 820 7.14 -5.41 25.49
N GLN A 821 7.08 -6.18 24.43
CA GLN A 821 7.45 -7.58 24.48
C GLN A 821 8.97 -7.72 24.35
N ALA A 822 9.60 -8.17 25.43
CA ALA A 822 11.05 -8.30 25.48
C ALA A 822 11.50 -9.76 25.34
N CYS A 823 12.51 -9.98 24.49
CA CYS A 823 13.15 -11.27 24.27
C CYS A 823 14.36 -11.41 25.21
N TYR A 824 14.13 -11.96 26.39
CA TYR A 824 15.21 -12.31 27.33
C TYR A 824 15.90 -13.58 26.84
N ARG A 825 17.03 -13.42 26.12
CA ARG A 825 17.68 -14.53 25.43
C ARG A 825 18.86 -15.08 26.23
N GLY A 826 18.71 -16.32 26.70
CA GLY A 826 19.74 -17.02 27.47
C GLY A 826 19.32 -18.41 27.94
N PRO A 827 20.14 -19.07 28.76
CA PRO A 827 19.88 -20.42 29.24
C PRO A 827 18.95 -20.49 30.46
N ARG A 828 18.69 -19.35 31.14
CA ARG A 828 17.98 -19.31 32.44
C ARG A 828 17.48 -17.89 32.77
N LEU A 829 16.56 -17.80 33.76
CA LEU A 829 16.00 -16.55 34.24
C LEU A 829 16.65 -16.05 35.54
N TYR A 830 17.26 -16.91 36.31
CA TYR A 830 17.98 -16.55 37.54
C TYR A 830 19.07 -17.56 37.85
N ASP A 831 20.07 -17.14 38.59
CA ASP A 831 21.24 -17.90 39.03
C ASP A 831 21.36 -18.03 40.56
N THR A 832 20.70 -17.12 41.32
CA THR A 832 20.68 -17.11 42.78
C THR A 832 19.27 -16.88 43.33
N PRO A 833 19.01 -17.14 44.62
CA PRO A 833 17.71 -16.79 45.26
C PRO A 833 17.38 -15.30 45.18
N GLU A 834 18.40 -14.43 45.22
CA GLU A 834 18.25 -12.97 45.15
C GLU A 834 17.82 -12.52 43.76
N THR A 835 18.40 -13.07 42.70
CA THR A 835 17.96 -12.82 41.33
C THR A 835 16.59 -13.36 41.06
N LYS A 836 16.24 -14.56 41.59
CA LYS A 836 14.89 -15.10 41.55
C LYS A 836 13.87 -14.13 42.16
N ALA A 837 14.18 -13.63 43.38
CA ALA A 837 13.27 -12.72 44.09
C ALA A 837 13.01 -11.41 43.28
N ALA A 838 14.05 -10.86 42.66
CA ALA A 838 13.93 -9.67 41.81
C ALA A 838 13.09 -9.93 40.57
N VAL A 839 13.26 -11.08 39.88
CA VAL A 839 12.44 -11.45 38.74
C VAL A 839 10.97 -11.58 39.13
N VAL A 840 10.69 -12.31 40.22
CA VAL A 840 9.32 -12.48 40.77
C VAL A 840 8.70 -11.12 41.08
N GLU A 841 9.42 -10.22 41.76
CA GLU A 841 8.93 -8.89 42.12
C GLU A 841 8.48 -8.09 40.90
N VAL A 842 9.30 -8.05 39.85
CA VAL A 842 8.96 -7.28 38.64
C VAL A 842 7.84 -7.93 37.87
N ILE A 843 7.80 -9.28 37.76
CA ILE A 843 6.71 -9.98 37.05
C ILE A 843 5.40 -9.83 37.79
N ASP A 844 5.37 -9.91 39.14
CA ASP A 844 4.16 -9.67 39.92
C ASP A 844 3.67 -8.23 39.81
N TRP A 845 4.58 -7.26 39.80
CA TRP A 845 4.26 -5.86 39.54
C TRP A 845 3.64 -5.67 38.15
N TYR A 846 4.26 -6.22 37.09
CA TYR A 846 3.71 -6.15 35.74
C TYR A 846 2.33 -6.81 35.64
N LYS A 847 2.16 -8.00 36.18
CA LYS A 847 0.87 -8.71 36.15
C LYS A 847 -0.23 -7.93 36.87
N ARG A 848 0.09 -7.22 37.94
CA ARG A 848 -0.85 -6.37 38.68
C ARG A 848 -1.38 -5.21 37.84
N TYR A 849 -0.52 -4.63 37.01
CA TYR A 849 -0.84 -3.47 36.19
C TYR A 849 -0.92 -3.79 34.68
N ARG A 850 -0.96 -5.07 34.34
CA ARG A 850 -0.84 -5.52 32.94
C ARG A 850 -1.86 -4.88 32.00
N GLU A 851 -3.11 -4.71 32.42
CA GLU A 851 -4.15 -4.14 31.57
C GLU A 851 -3.84 -2.69 31.20
N ILE A 852 -3.45 -1.87 32.16
CA ILE A 852 -3.10 -0.47 31.86
C ILE A 852 -1.74 -0.36 31.16
N LEU A 853 -0.74 -1.18 31.50
CA LEU A 853 0.57 -1.18 30.86
C LEU A 853 0.57 -1.66 29.41
N ASN A 854 -0.46 -2.39 28.98
CA ASN A 854 -0.68 -2.77 27.58
C ASN A 854 -1.69 -1.86 26.86
N SER A 855 -2.10 -0.75 27.47
CA SER A 855 -2.98 0.26 26.89
C SER A 855 -2.21 1.29 26.09
N ASP A 856 -2.90 2.35 25.63
CA ASP A 856 -2.29 3.40 24.82
C ASP A 856 -1.19 4.15 25.57
N ILE A 857 -0.16 4.58 24.85
CA ILE A 857 0.95 5.40 25.36
C ILE A 857 0.73 6.86 24.98
N ILE A 858 1.01 7.74 25.93
CA ILE A 858 1.23 9.18 25.74
C ILE A 858 2.69 9.47 26.04
N HIS A 859 3.36 10.11 25.10
CA HIS A 859 4.78 10.39 25.17
C HIS A 859 5.04 11.66 25.99
N LEU A 860 5.76 11.56 27.11
CA LEU A 860 6.02 12.69 28.00
C LEU A 860 7.31 13.42 27.63
N ARG A 861 8.45 12.77 27.82
CA ARG A 861 9.76 13.33 27.49
C ARG A 861 10.67 12.23 26.94
N ARG A 862 11.29 12.51 25.78
CA ARG A 862 12.20 11.59 25.11
C ARG A 862 13.48 11.38 25.94
N PRO A 863 13.98 10.15 26.09
CA PRO A 863 15.23 9.85 26.73
C PRO A 863 16.44 10.50 26.00
N ASP A 864 17.18 11.36 26.70
CA ASP A 864 18.36 12.07 26.19
C ASP A 864 19.57 12.07 27.17
N ALA A 865 19.42 11.40 28.32
CA ALA A 865 20.41 11.35 29.40
C ALA A 865 20.77 12.71 30.05
N GLN A 866 20.03 13.77 29.77
CA GLN A 866 20.28 15.11 30.34
C GLN A 866 19.41 15.41 31.56
N ASP A 867 18.23 14.81 31.62
CA ASP A 867 17.27 14.98 32.71
C ASP A 867 16.32 13.76 32.70
N TRP A 868 15.24 13.81 33.53
CA TRP A 868 14.22 12.76 33.56
C TRP A 868 13.68 12.45 32.17
N ASP A 869 13.22 11.23 31.99
CA ASP A 869 12.45 10.82 30.82
C ASP A 869 11.25 9.97 31.25
N GLY A 870 10.28 9.77 30.34
CA GLY A 870 9.15 8.94 30.70
C GLY A 870 8.02 8.90 29.69
N ILE A 871 7.09 8.00 29.97
CA ILE A 871 5.87 7.74 29.23
C ILE A 871 4.68 7.61 30.19
N MET A 872 3.47 7.72 29.66
CA MET A 872 2.25 7.47 30.42
C MET A 872 1.34 6.55 29.61
N HIS A 873 0.85 5.50 30.23
CA HIS A 873 -0.24 4.70 29.68
C HIS A 873 -1.59 5.30 30.01
N VAL A 874 -2.54 5.24 29.08
CA VAL A 874 -3.91 5.74 29.26
C VAL A 874 -4.95 4.76 28.76
N ASN A 875 -6.04 4.63 29.50
CA ASN A 875 -7.21 3.91 29.03
C ASN A 875 -8.46 4.42 29.78
N PRO A 876 -9.36 5.17 29.12
CA PRO A 876 -10.55 5.71 29.77
C PRO A 876 -11.56 4.64 30.20
N GLN A 877 -11.44 3.41 29.75
CA GLN A 877 -12.37 2.31 30.05
C GLN A 877 -11.97 1.50 31.29
N LEU A 878 -10.69 1.56 31.72
CA LEU A 878 -10.21 0.83 32.89
C LEU A 878 -10.48 1.58 34.21
N PRO A 879 -10.51 0.89 35.36
CA PRO A 879 -10.50 1.54 36.66
C PRO A 879 -9.25 2.39 36.92
N GLN A 880 -8.05 1.83 36.60
CA GLN A 880 -6.81 2.61 36.48
C GLN A 880 -6.79 3.26 35.07
N LYS A 881 -7.09 4.57 35.06
CA LYS A 881 -7.20 5.31 33.79
C LYS A 881 -5.88 5.83 33.25
N GLY A 882 -4.84 5.83 34.07
CA GLY A 882 -3.51 6.19 33.67
C GLY A 882 -2.44 5.55 34.53
N PHE A 883 -1.28 5.32 33.92
CA PHE A 883 -0.07 4.82 34.58
C PHE A 883 1.14 5.59 34.05
N VAL A 884 1.80 6.37 34.92
CA VAL A 884 2.95 7.20 34.57
C VAL A 884 4.22 6.49 35.02
N LEU A 885 5.20 6.34 34.13
CA LEU A 885 6.51 5.79 34.44
C LEU A 885 7.59 6.80 34.09
N LEU A 886 8.40 7.18 35.10
CA LEU A 886 9.42 8.21 35.00
C LEU A 886 10.78 7.62 35.40
N PHE A 887 11.82 7.97 34.65
CA PHE A 887 13.19 7.56 34.88
C PHE A 887 14.11 8.76 35.12
N ASN A 888 15.13 8.55 35.93
CA ASN A 888 16.22 9.49 36.15
C ASN A 888 17.54 8.82 35.71
N PRO A 889 18.14 9.26 34.60
CA PRO A 889 19.42 8.71 34.12
C PRO A 889 20.65 9.30 34.86
N LEU A 890 20.46 10.30 35.74
CA LEU A 890 21.55 11.01 36.38
C LEU A 890 22.03 10.26 37.64
N PRO A 891 23.31 10.41 38.01
CA PRO A 891 23.90 9.75 39.19
C PRO A 891 23.48 10.36 40.52
N GLU A 892 22.68 11.44 40.50
CA GLU A 892 22.10 12.06 41.70
C GLU A 892 20.58 11.98 41.69
N GLU A 893 19.97 12.04 42.87
CA GLU A 893 18.54 12.19 43.03
C GLU A 893 18.07 13.54 42.47
N ILE A 894 17.02 13.55 41.72
CA ILE A 894 16.43 14.77 41.15
C ILE A 894 15.00 15.00 41.67
N THR A 895 14.67 16.28 41.83
CA THR A 895 13.27 16.71 42.07
C THR A 895 12.84 17.62 40.93
N ARG A 896 11.67 17.30 40.32
CA ARG A 896 11.12 18.06 39.18
C ARG A 896 9.65 18.35 39.41
N GLU A 897 9.16 19.43 38.81
CA GLU A 897 7.76 19.67 38.58
C GLU A 897 7.40 19.27 37.16
N ILE A 898 6.50 18.30 37.02
CA ILE A 898 6.11 17.71 35.75
C ILE A 898 4.62 17.94 35.56
N GLU A 899 4.22 18.42 34.40
CA GLU A 899 2.83 18.58 34.01
C GLU A 899 2.36 17.33 33.24
N LEU A 900 1.48 16.52 33.84
CA LEU A 900 0.96 15.29 33.24
C LEU A 900 -0.27 15.62 32.37
N PRO A 901 -0.26 15.25 31.06
CA PRO A 901 -1.36 15.49 30.11
C PRO A 901 -2.43 14.40 30.30
N LEU A 902 -3.47 14.65 31.11
CA LEU A 902 -4.46 13.63 31.46
C LEU A 902 -5.73 13.62 30.59
N TYR A 903 -5.75 14.35 29.47
CA TYR A 903 -6.92 14.43 28.60
C TYR A 903 -7.45 13.03 28.18
N TYR A 904 -6.55 12.18 27.70
CA TYR A 904 -6.91 10.84 27.19
C TYR A 904 -7.25 9.81 28.27
N THR A 905 -7.18 10.18 29.57
CA THR A 905 -7.75 9.37 30.63
C THR A 905 -9.27 9.51 30.72
N GLY A 906 -9.85 10.52 30.07
CA GLY A 906 -11.27 10.88 30.16
C GLY A 906 -11.69 11.51 31.50
N LEU A 907 -10.74 11.70 32.42
CA LEU A 907 -11.01 12.30 33.73
C LEU A 907 -11.26 13.82 33.64
N LYS A 908 -12.18 14.33 34.44
CA LYS A 908 -12.55 15.76 34.51
C LYS A 908 -12.63 16.24 35.93
N GLY A 909 -12.23 17.48 36.16
CA GLY A 909 -12.35 18.17 37.42
C GLY A 909 -11.37 17.71 38.50
N SER A 910 -11.44 16.50 38.99
CA SER A 910 -10.54 15.94 39.98
C SER A 910 -10.11 14.51 39.66
N VAL A 911 -8.95 14.15 40.11
CA VAL A 911 -8.29 12.88 39.87
C VAL A 911 -7.69 12.34 41.17
N ARG A 912 -7.69 11.05 41.35
CA ARG A 912 -6.92 10.37 42.37
C ARG A 912 -5.58 9.92 41.79
N ILE A 913 -4.49 10.32 42.43
CA ILE A 913 -3.13 9.94 42.06
C ILE A 913 -2.44 9.26 43.22
N ARG A 914 -1.72 8.19 42.94
CA ARG A 914 -0.95 7.41 43.90
C ARG A 914 0.45 7.16 43.33
N GLU A 915 1.46 7.57 44.10
CA GLU A 915 2.85 7.23 43.77
C GLU A 915 3.17 5.83 44.31
N GLN A 916 3.64 4.98 43.44
CA GLN A 916 3.97 3.57 43.71
C GLN A 916 2.83 2.86 44.47
N GLU A 917 3.15 2.14 45.56
CA GLU A 917 2.19 1.52 46.46
C GLU A 917 1.82 2.40 47.65
N GLY A 918 2.08 3.70 47.55
CA GLY A 918 1.79 4.69 48.57
C GLY A 918 0.33 5.04 48.72
N ARG A 919 0.01 6.12 49.44
CA ARG A 919 -1.35 6.56 49.65
C ARG A 919 -1.90 7.32 48.45
N SER A 920 -3.11 6.96 47.99
CA SER A 920 -3.86 7.72 47.00
C SER A 920 -4.29 9.08 47.55
N VAL A 921 -4.06 10.17 46.78
CA VAL A 921 -4.46 11.53 47.12
C VAL A 921 -5.29 12.15 45.98
N SER A 922 -6.32 12.94 46.37
CA SER A 922 -7.11 13.66 45.37
C SER A 922 -6.42 14.96 44.96
N ARG A 923 -6.45 15.28 43.66
CA ARG A 923 -5.92 16.50 43.07
C ARG A 923 -6.93 17.06 42.07
N ARG A 924 -6.89 18.37 41.86
CA ARG A 924 -7.72 19.05 40.85
C ARG A 924 -6.95 19.19 39.55
N LEU A 925 -7.61 18.88 38.44
CA LEU A 925 -7.10 19.13 37.10
C LEU A 925 -7.20 20.63 36.73
N THR A 926 -6.30 21.06 35.86
CA THR A 926 -6.45 22.35 35.18
C THR A 926 -7.59 22.28 34.15
N GLU A 927 -7.98 23.44 33.58
CA GLU A 927 -8.97 23.50 32.50
C GLU A 927 -8.50 22.77 31.24
N ALA A 928 -7.17 22.69 31.01
CA ALA A 928 -6.53 21.95 29.94
C ALA A 928 -6.43 20.43 30.21
N CYS A 929 -7.09 19.91 31.29
CA CYS A 929 -6.98 18.52 31.71
C CYS A 929 -5.54 18.07 32.03
N THR A 930 -4.70 18.95 32.53
CA THR A 930 -3.35 18.63 32.99
C THR A 930 -3.28 18.59 34.52
N LEU A 931 -2.23 17.91 35.03
CA LEU A 931 -1.96 17.82 36.48
C LEU A 931 -0.48 18.14 36.74
N PRO A 932 -0.16 19.24 37.42
CA PRO A 932 1.20 19.47 37.89
C PRO A 932 1.52 18.56 39.09
N VAL A 933 2.63 17.82 38.98
CA VAL A 933 3.11 16.88 40.00
C VAL A 933 4.57 17.21 40.34
N LYS A 934 4.85 17.43 41.63
CA LYS A 934 6.22 17.48 42.11
C LYS A 934 6.69 16.07 42.43
N VAL A 935 7.72 15.60 41.75
CA VAL A 935 8.24 14.24 41.84
C VAL A 935 9.72 14.25 42.21
N THR A 936 10.12 13.33 43.06
CA THR A 936 11.51 13.04 43.38
C THR A 936 11.87 11.67 42.85
N ILE A 937 12.88 11.57 41.98
CA ILE A 937 13.29 10.34 41.33
C ILE A 937 14.72 9.98 41.79
N PRO A 938 14.94 8.77 42.36
CA PRO A 938 16.25 8.35 42.83
C PRO A 938 17.35 8.42 41.75
N ALA A 939 18.59 8.52 42.14
CA ALA A 939 19.75 8.46 41.25
C ALA A 939 19.74 7.14 40.44
N ASN A 940 19.89 7.22 39.12
CA ASN A 940 19.85 6.08 38.16
C ASN A 940 18.61 5.19 38.38
N GLY A 941 17.53 5.79 38.82
CA GLY A 941 16.31 5.10 39.27
C GLY A 941 15.05 5.48 38.51
N TYR A 942 13.93 5.05 39.04
CA TYR A 942 12.61 5.28 38.46
C TYR A 942 11.53 5.42 39.53
N THR A 943 10.42 6.03 39.17
CA THR A 943 9.17 6.01 39.95
C THR A 943 7.97 5.92 39.03
N TRP A 944 6.82 5.55 39.58
CA TRP A 944 5.58 5.50 38.80
C TRP A 944 4.38 6.05 39.58
N PHE A 945 3.36 6.47 38.84
CA PHE A 945 2.08 6.91 39.42
C PHE A 945 0.93 6.14 38.78
N VAL A 946 -0.06 5.80 39.58
CA VAL A 946 -1.36 5.30 39.15
C VAL A 946 -2.38 6.43 39.24
N ILE A 947 -3.15 6.61 38.16
CA ILE A 947 -4.18 7.64 37.98
C ILE A 947 -5.56 6.96 37.96
N GLU A 948 -6.49 7.43 38.83
CA GLU A 948 -7.82 6.86 38.95
C GLU A 948 -8.92 7.95 38.97
#